data_248324c0f6b6dbe31eb67d4e652eb8cc
#
_entry.id   248324c0f6b6dbe31eb67d4e652eb8cc
#
_cell.length_a   1.000
_cell.length_b   1.000
_cell.length_c   1.000
_cell.angle_alpha   90.00
_cell.angle_beta   90.00
_cell.angle_gamma   90.00
#
_symmetry.space_group_name_H-M   'P 1'
#
loop_
_entity.id
_entity.type
_entity.pdbx_description
1 polymer ?
#
loop_
_entity_poly.entity_id
_entity_poly.type
_entity_poly.pdbx_seq_one_letter_code
_entity_poly.pdbx_strand_id
1 'polypeptide(L)'
;MNQQLSVTKRDGQREPLNLDKIHRVITWAAEGLHNVSASQVEIKSHIQFYDGIKTEDIHETIIKAAADLISEEAPDYQYMAARLAIFHLRKKAYGQFEPPRLADHVKRMVENGRYDRHLLDDYSSDEFDQMDEFIDHWRDMNFSYAAVKQLEGKYLVQNRVSGEIYESAQFLYVLVAACLFANYPRDTRMAYIKRFYDATSEFKISLPTPIMSGVRTPTRQFSSCVLIETGDSLDSINATASAIVKYVSQRAGIGINAGRIRALGSPIRNGEAFHTGCIPFYKYFQTAVKSCSQGGVRGGAATLFYPLWHLEVESLLVLKNNRGVEENRVRHLDYGVQFNRLMYQRLVKDDFITLFSPSDVPGLYDAFFADQNEFERLYVQYEQDESIRKKRIKAIELFSLFMQERASTGRIYLQNVDHTNNHSPFDASVAPIRQSNLCLEIALPTKPLQHVNDENGEIALCTLSAFNLGKIESLEDFDELADLAVRALDSLLDYQEYPVPAAYNATMNRRTLGIGVINFAYYLAKHGVKYSDGSANGLVHRTFEAMQYYLMKASVNLAKEKGACPKFNETTYSQGIMPIDTYKKDLDGVCGEPLQQDWDALRAAIKQYGMRNSTLSALMPSETSSQISNATNGIEPPRGFVSIKASKDGVTKQVVPDYENLKDNYELLWNIPSNKGYLELVGIMQKFVDQTISANTNYDPGKFDAGKVPMKQLLQDLLYAYKLGVKTLYYHNTRDGASDNQSDLAAKALKNRDQAQAAEVMVEDDDCAGGACKI
;
A
#
# COMPACT_ATOMS: atom_id res chain seq x y z
N MET A 1 18.91 -39.27 40.31
CA MET A 1 17.45 -39.33 40.12
C MET A 1 17.12 -38.42 38.91
N ASN A 2 16.79 -39.01 37.77
CA ASN A 2 16.28 -38.22 36.65
C ASN A 2 14.90 -37.67 37.08
N GLN A 3 14.83 -36.42 37.46
CA GLN A 3 13.52 -35.76 37.63
C GLN A 3 12.86 -35.72 36.29
N GLN A 4 11.80 -36.51 36.11
CA GLN A 4 10.96 -36.47 34.91
C GLN A 4 10.21 -35.14 34.93
N LEU A 5 10.49 -34.28 33.97
CA LEU A 5 9.80 -32.96 33.83
C LEU A 5 8.28 -33.16 33.74
N SER A 6 7.52 -32.27 34.35
CA SER A 6 6.08 -32.20 34.22
C SER A 6 5.65 -31.04 33.35
N VAL A 7 4.47 -31.14 32.73
CA VAL A 7 3.84 -30.08 31.97
C VAL A 7 2.51 -29.66 32.60
N THR A 8 2.18 -28.40 32.48
CA THR A 8 0.89 -27.86 32.87
C THR A 8 -0.01 -27.70 31.61
N LYS A 9 -1.12 -28.39 31.61
CA LYS A 9 -2.10 -28.32 30.54
C LYS A 9 -2.94 -27.03 30.60
N ARG A 10 -3.69 -26.74 29.53
CA ARG A 10 -4.59 -25.58 29.46
C ARG A 10 -5.71 -25.58 30.52
N ASP A 11 -6.14 -26.76 30.96
CA ASP A 11 -7.11 -26.94 32.07
C ASP A 11 -6.48 -26.84 33.45
N GLY A 12 -5.15 -26.56 33.55
CA GLY A 12 -4.40 -26.46 34.79
C GLY A 12 -3.89 -27.78 35.36
N GLN A 13 -4.24 -28.93 34.74
CA GLN A 13 -3.75 -30.23 35.18
C GLN A 13 -2.27 -30.40 34.87
N ARG A 14 -1.53 -31.10 35.77
CA ARG A 14 -0.15 -31.48 35.57
C ARG A 14 -0.05 -32.95 35.16
N GLU A 15 0.73 -33.20 34.10
CA GLU A 15 1.07 -34.54 33.66
C GLU A 15 2.60 -34.66 33.36
N PRO A 16 3.17 -35.86 33.34
CA PRO A 16 4.55 -36.03 32.90
C PRO A 16 4.76 -35.52 31.46
N LEU A 17 5.90 -34.86 31.21
CA LEU A 17 6.29 -34.43 29.88
C LEU A 17 6.46 -35.64 28.96
N ASN A 18 5.70 -35.68 27.86
CA ASN A 18 5.78 -36.75 26.88
C ASN A 18 6.50 -36.24 25.62
N LEU A 19 7.76 -36.58 25.50
CA LEU A 19 8.61 -36.17 24.38
C LEU A 19 8.17 -36.83 23.06
N ASP A 20 7.55 -37.98 23.07
CA ASP A 20 7.06 -38.64 21.85
C ASP A 20 5.94 -37.86 21.18
N LYS A 21 5.11 -37.16 21.97
CA LYS A 21 4.09 -36.27 21.43
C LYS A 21 4.72 -35.08 20.70
N ILE A 22 5.77 -34.49 21.28
CA ILE A 22 6.50 -33.37 20.71
C ILE A 22 7.22 -33.84 19.44
N HIS A 23 7.92 -34.95 19.49
CA HIS A 23 8.60 -35.55 18.34
C HIS A 23 7.66 -35.76 17.15
N ARG A 24 6.46 -36.30 17.37
CA ARG A 24 5.48 -36.53 16.32
C ARG A 24 5.02 -35.22 15.63
N VAL A 25 4.80 -34.16 16.40
CA VAL A 25 4.37 -32.87 15.82
C VAL A 25 5.51 -32.23 15.04
N ILE A 26 6.74 -32.28 15.54
CA ILE A 26 7.91 -31.73 14.84
C ILE A 26 8.19 -32.52 13.55
N THR A 27 8.11 -33.85 13.60
CA THR A 27 8.30 -34.73 12.43
C THR A 27 7.25 -34.48 11.38
N TRP A 28 5.98 -34.40 11.77
CA TRP A 28 4.88 -34.01 10.86
C TRP A 28 5.14 -32.66 10.20
N ALA A 29 5.60 -31.67 10.95
CA ALA A 29 5.88 -30.35 10.39
C ALA A 29 7.04 -30.35 9.36
N ALA A 30 7.93 -31.33 9.44
CA ALA A 30 9.05 -31.50 8.52
C ALA A 30 8.73 -32.35 7.28
N GLU A 31 7.57 -33.02 7.21
CA GLU A 31 7.23 -33.92 6.12
C GLU A 31 7.25 -33.24 4.76
N GLY A 32 7.98 -33.79 3.80
CA GLY A 32 8.07 -33.31 2.42
C GLY A 32 8.86 -32.02 2.24
N LEU A 33 9.51 -31.51 3.28
CA LEU A 33 10.40 -30.32 3.21
C LEU A 33 11.86 -30.73 2.99
N HIS A 34 12.60 -29.86 2.31
CA HIS A 34 14.03 -30.09 2.01
C HIS A 34 14.94 -29.37 2.99
N ASN A 35 16.10 -29.93 3.27
CA ASN A 35 17.13 -29.33 4.13
C ASN A 35 16.65 -28.93 5.54
N VAL A 36 15.66 -29.64 6.10
CA VAL A 36 15.18 -29.43 7.47
C VAL A 36 15.43 -30.67 8.31
N SER A 37 15.71 -30.48 9.62
CA SER A 37 15.97 -31.54 10.57
C SER A 37 15.08 -31.40 11.81
N ALA A 38 14.19 -32.36 12.01
CA ALA A 38 13.37 -32.45 13.21
C ALA A 38 14.24 -32.51 14.48
N SER A 39 15.33 -33.26 14.45
CA SER A 39 16.24 -33.40 15.58
C SER A 39 16.94 -32.10 15.97
N GLN A 40 17.31 -31.24 15.02
CA GLN A 40 17.87 -29.92 15.33
C GLN A 40 16.86 -29.02 16.06
N VAL A 41 15.61 -29.01 15.63
CA VAL A 41 14.53 -28.27 16.29
C VAL A 41 14.27 -28.81 17.68
N GLU A 42 14.26 -30.13 17.85
CA GLU A 42 14.10 -30.78 19.15
C GLU A 42 15.23 -30.41 20.13
N ILE A 43 16.48 -30.55 19.74
CA ILE A 43 17.63 -30.23 20.58
C ILE A 43 17.57 -28.74 20.97
N LYS A 44 17.32 -27.85 20.01
CA LYS A 44 17.26 -26.40 20.24
C LYS A 44 16.12 -26.00 21.17
N SER A 45 14.98 -26.72 21.12
CA SER A 45 13.82 -26.47 21.97
C SER A 45 13.94 -27.12 23.35
N HIS A 46 14.41 -28.37 23.44
CA HIS A 46 14.46 -29.11 24.70
C HIS A 46 15.36 -28.46 25.75
N ILE A 47 16.43 -27.76 25.35
CA ILE A 47 17.31 -27.01 26.24
C ILE A 47 16.54 -25.92 27.02
N GLN A 48 15.41 -25.48 26.53
CA GLN A 48 14.62 -24.41 27.13
C GLN A 48 13.44 -24.92 28.00
N PHE A 49 13.23 -26.25 28.08
CA PHE A 49 12.15 -26.82 28.90
C PHE A 49 12.52 -26.89 30.38
N TYR A 50 11.55 -26.59 31.23
CA TYR A 50 11.66 -26.63 32.70
C TYR A 50 10.45 -27.34 33.33
N ASP A 51 10.56 -27.75 34.57
CA ASP A 51 9.45 -28.45 35.26
C ASP A 51 8.25 -27.55 35.47
N GLY A 52 7.09 -28.06 35.08
CA GLY A 52 5.82 -27.34 35.15
C GLY A 52 5.56 -26.39 33.97
N ILE A 53 6.40 -26.41 32.93
CA ILE A 53 6.22 -25.61 31.71
C ILE A 53 4.80 -25.81 31.15
N LYS A 54 4.16 -24.76 30.70
CA LYS A 54 2.85 -24.85 30.05
C LYS A 54 2.97 -25.46 28.66
N THR A 55 1.98 -26.25 28.26
CA THR A 55 1.94 -26.81 26.88
C THR A 55 1.97 -25.75 25.80
N GLU A 56 1.43 -24.59 26.08
CA GLU A 56 1.48 -23.41 25.18
C GLU A 56 2.90 -22.91 24.99
N ASP A 57 3.65 -22.74 26.09
CA ASP A 57 5.05 -22.29 26.05
C ASP A 57 5.97 -23.30 25.36
N ILE A 58 5.66 -24.61 25.44
CA ILE A 58 6.36 -25.66 24.68
C ILE A 58 6.15 -25.42 23.17
N HIS A 59 4.92 -25.18 22.72
CA HIS A 59 4.63 -24.92 21.31
C HIS A 59 5.35 -23.66 20.83
N GLU A 60 5.31 -22.58 21.59
CA GLU A 60 5.99 -21.33 21.23
C GLU A 60 7.52 -21.52 21.17
N THR A 61 8.08 -22.30 22.07
CA THR A 61 9.52 -22.62 22.09
C THR A 61 9.92 -23.42 20.83
N ILE A 62 9.11 -24.41 20.44
CA ILE A 62 9.36 -25.24 19.26
C ILE A 62 9.27 -24.39 17.98
N ILE A 63 8.22 -23.54 17.88
CA ILE A 63 8.04 -22.62 16.75
C ILE A 63 9.24 -21.70 16.61
N LYS A 64 9.69 -21.11 17.72
CA LYS A 64 10.85 -20.22 17.75
C LYS A 64 12.12 -20.96 17.35
N ALA A 65 12.32 -22.17 17.85
CA ALA A 65 13.49 -22.99 17.49
C ALA A 65 13.57 -23.27 15.99
N ALA A 66 12.44 -23.58 15.35
CA ALA A 66 12.37 -23.76 13.90
C ALA A 66 12.58 -22.44 13.15
N ALA A 67 11.96 -21.34 13.60
CA ALA A 67 12.08 -20.03 12.96
C ALA A 67 13.51 -19.48 13.00
N ASP A 68 14.25 -19.72 14.07
CA ASP A 68 15.65 -19.30 14.20
C ASP A 68 16.57 -20.00 13.17
N LEU A 69 16.18 -21.16 12.67
CA LEU A 69 16.94 -21.93 11.68
C LEU A 69 16.68 -21.49 10.23
N ILE A 70 15.77 -20.58 9.99
CA ILE A 70 15.49 -20.04 8.65
C ILE A 70 16.73 -19.31 8.13
N SER A 71 17.23 -19.77 6.99
CA SER A 71 18.41 -19.19 6.31
C SER A 71 18.34 -19.42 4.79
N GLU A 72 19.28 -18.85 4.07
CA GLU A 72 19.42 -19.08 2.62
C GLU A 72 19.76 -20.55 2.31
N GLU A 73 20.56 -21.20 3.17
CA GLU A 73 20.96 -22.60 3.01
C GLU A 73 19.85 -23.59 3.37
N ALA A 74 18.88 -23.16 4.19
CA ALA A 74 17.76 -23.99 4.63
C ALA A 74 16.46 -23.18 4.66
N PRO A 75 15.96 -22.72 3.50
CA PRO A 75 14.78 -21.86 3.40
C PRO A 75 13.50 -22.55 3.86
N ASP A 76 13.39 -23.86 3.74
CA ASP A 76 12.18 -24.62 4.08
C ASP A 76 11.86 -24.65 5.58
N TYR A 77 12.78 -24.25 6.45
CA TYR A 77 12.43 -24.00 7.85
C TYR A 77 11.33 -22.94 8.01
N GLN A 78 11.17 -22.04 7.05
CA GLN A 78 10.04 -21.08 7.07
C GLN A 78 8.67 -21.78 6.96
N TYR A 79 8.59 -22.89 6.24
CA TYR A 79 7.37 -23.70 6.15
C TYR A 79 7.21 -24.63 7.35
N MET A 80 8.29 -25.20 7.86
CA MET A 80 8.26 -26.00 9.07
C MET A 80 7.80 -25.19 10.28
N ALA A 81 8.36 -24.01 10.50
CA ALA A 81 7.94 -23.08 11.54
C ALA A 81 6.48 -22.63 11.37
N ALA A 82 6.05 -22.39 10.13
CA ALA A 82 4.67 -22.04 9.81
C ALA A 82 3.68 -23.15 10.18
N ARG A 83 3.97 -24.40 9.81
CA ARG A 83 3.12 -25.56 10.13
C ARG A 83 2.97 -25.75 11.64
N LEU A 84 4.05 -25.60 12.40
CA LEU A 84 4.02 -25.63 13.86
C LEU A 84 3.19 -24.49 14.43
N ALA A 85 3.33 -23.28 13.87
CA ALA A 85 2.54 -22.11 14.27
C ALA A 85 1.04 -22.29 13.95
N ILE A 86 0.69 -22.85 12.79
CA ILE A 86 -0.70 -23.13 12.39
C ILE A 86 -1.33 -24.20 13.30
N PHE A 87 -0.58 -25.24 13.65
CA PHE A 87 -1.03 -26.24 14.61
C PHE A 87 -1.39 -25.60 15.96
N HIS A 88 -0.51 -24.72 16.44
CA HIS A 88 -0.73 -23.98 17.68
C HIS A 88 -1.90 -23.02 17.59
N LEU A 89 -2.00 -22.25 16.48
CA LEU A 89 -3.08 -21.32 16.20
C LEU A 89 -4.45 -21.99 16.23
N ARG A 90 -4.61 -23.11 15.52
CA ARG A 90 -5.89 -23.86 15.49
C ARG A 90 -6.27 -24.39 16.87
N LYS A 91 -5.29 -24.85 17.66
CA LYS A 91 -5.49 -25.25 19.05
C LYS A 91 -5.97 -24.07 19.93
N LYS A 92 -5.43 -22.87 19.69
CA LYS A 92 -5.91 -21.64 20.38
C LYS A 92 -7.32 -21.29 19.98
N ALA A 93 -7.59 -21.25 18.66
CA ALA A 93 -8.86 -20.78 18.12
C ALA A 93 -10.03 -21.74 18.37
N TYR A 94 -9.77 -23.06 18.28
CA TYR A 94 -10.82 -24.08 18.26
C TYR A 94 -10.73 -25.10 19.39
N GLY A 95 -9.67 -25.10 20.18
CA GLY A 95 -9.37 -26.16 21.15
C GLY A 95 -8.88 -27.46 20.52
N GLN A 96 -8.90 -27.58 19.21
CA GLN A 96 -8.52 -28.77 18.41
C GLN A 96 -7.82 -28.36 17.11
N PHE A 97 -7.19 -29.32 16.42
CA PHE A 97 -6.51 -29.04 15.15
C PHE A 97 -7.49 -28.86 13.98
N GLU A 98 -8.49 -29.71 13.90
CA GLU A 98 -9.50 -29.61 12.84
C GLU A 98 -10.47 -28.45 13.13
N PRO A 99 -10.68 -27.53 12.18
CA PRO A 99 -11.67 -26.48 12.34
C PRO A 99 -13.10 -27.04 12.50
N PRO A 100 -13.97 -26.33 13.25
CA PRO A 100 -15.38 -26.71 13.37
C PRO A 100 -16.13 -26.48 12.06
N ARG A 101 -17.40 -26.94 11.98
CA ARG A 101 -18.29 -26.57 10.88
C ARG A 101 -18.45 -25.04 10.81
N LEU A 102 -18.45 -24.51 9.59
CA LEU A 102 -18.52 -23.07 9.35
C LEU A 102 -19.78 -22.44 9.95
N ALA A 103 -20.95 -23.08 9.76
CA ALA A 103 -22.21 -22.58 10.29
C ALA A 103 -22.18 -22.42 11.81
N ASP A 104 -21.67 -23.42 12.54
CA ASP A 104 -21.58 -23.39 14.01
C ASP A 104 -20.59 -22.33 14.48
N HIS A 105 -19.49 -22.19 13.78
CA HIS A 105 -18.47 -21.19 14.06
C HIS A 105 -19.01 -19.77 13.87
N VAL A 106 -19.64 -19.49 12.73
CA VAL A 106 -20.23 -18.18 12.41
C VAL A 106 -21.29 -17.80 13.44
N LYS A 107 -22.20 -18.72 13.78
CA LYS A 107 -23.24 -18.50 14.78
C LYS A 107 -22.63 -18.08 16.12
N ARG A 108 -21.67 -18.83 16.62
CA ARG A 108 -20.97 -18.52 17.88
C ARG A 108 -20.25 -17.16 17.83
N MET A 109 -19.59 -16.83 16.71
CA MET A 109 -18.87 -15.58 16.57
C MET A 109 -19.79 -14.36 16.46
N VAL A 110 -20.93 -14.50 15.80
CA VAL A 110 -21.98 -13.46 15.75
C VAL A 110 -22.59 -13.24 17.14
N GLU A 111 -22.93 -14.30 17.87
CA GLU A 111 -23.46 -14.22 19.24
C GLU A 111 -22.47 -13.53 20.19
N ASN A 112 -21.17 -13.72 19.99
CA ASN A 112 -20.12 -13.07 20.76
C ASN A 112 -19.74 -11.65 20.25
N GLY A 113 -20.44 -11.13 19.23
CA GLY A 113 -20.17 -9.81 18.64
C GLY A 113 -18.84 -9.69 17.91
N ARG A 114 -18.25 -10.81 17.46
CA ARG A 114 -16.98 -10.85 16.72
C ARG A 114 -17.19 -10.78 15.22
N TYR A 115 -18.22 -11.44 14.71
CA TYR A 115 -18.63 -11.37 13.32
C TYR A 115 -19.87 -10.53 13.13
N ASP A 116 -20.00 -10.00 11.92
CA ASP A 116 -21.16 -9.23 11.50
C ASP A 116 -22.42 -10.12 11.42
N ARG A 117 -23.49 -9.63 12.00
CA ARG A 117 -24.78 -10.32 12.01
C ARG A 117 -25.33 -10.60 10.61
N HIS A 118 -25.02 -9.75 9.63
CA HIS A 118 -25.44 -9.93 8.24
C HIS A 118 -25.10 -11.30 7.68
N LEU A 119 -24.02 -11.95 8.14
CA LEU A 119 -23.68 -13.31 7.72
C LEU A 119 -24.81 -14.31 8.01
N LEU A 120 -25.49 -14.17 9.14
CA LEU A 120 -26.63 -15.05 9.49
C LEU A 120 -27.94 -14.61 8.82
N ASP A 121 -28.07 -13.33 8.49
CA ASP A 121 -29.27 -12.81 7.82
C ASP A 121 -29.25 -13.10 6.32
N ASP A 122 -28.06 -13.08 5.69
CA ASP A 122 -27.88 -13.25 4.25
C ASP A 122 -27.81 -14.71 3.80
N TYR A 123 -27.30 -15.61 4.65
CA TYR A 123 -27.00 -17.01 4.29
C TYR A 123 -27.77 -17.99 5.15
N SER A 124 -28.32 -19.04 4.49
CA SER A 124 -28.94 -20.19 5.15
C SER A 124 -27.89 -21.19 5.65
N SER A 125 -28.30 -22.11 6.52
CA SER A 125 -27.42 -23.21 6.97
C SER A 125 -26.91 -24.05 5.81
N ASP A 126 -27.77 -24.32 4.82
CA ASP A 126 -27.41 -25.11 3.63
C ASP A 126 -26.34 -24.41 2.78
N GLU A 127 -26.35 -23.08 2.70
CA GLU A 127 -25.31 -22.31 2.01
C GLU A 127 -23.97 -22.35 2.75
N PHE A 128 -23.99 -22.33 4.08
CA PHE A 128 -22.77 -22.54 4.88
C PHE A 128 -22.24 -23.97 4.72
N ASP A 129 -23.10 -24.97 4.63
CA ASP A 129 -22.69 -26.36 4.36
C ASP A 129 -22.03 -26.49 2.96
N GLN A 130 -22.57 -25.80 1.94
CA GLN A 130 -21.94 -25.72 0.62
C GLN A 130 -20.55 -25.04 0.68
N MET A 131 -20.38 -24.01 1.51
CA MET A 131 -19.06 -23.40 1.72
C MET A 131 -18.10 -24.38 2.38
N ASP A 132 -18.52 -25.11 3.41
CA ASP A 132 -17.72 -26.15 4.06
C ASP A 132 -17.24 -27.23 3.08
N GLU A 133 -18.05 -27.59 2.05
CA GLU A 133 -17.66 -28.57 1.04
C GLU A 133 -16.47 -28.15 0.17
N PHE A 134 -16.31 -26.86 -0.10
CA PHE A 134 -15.22 -26.37 -0.93
C PHE A 134 -14.06 -25.70 -0.17
N ILE A 135 -14.18 -25.47 1.13
CA ILE A 135 -13.06 -24.96 1.93
C ILE A 135 -11.98 -26.05 2.02
N ASP A 136 -10.77 -25.67 1.64
CA ASP A 136 -9.59 -26.53 1.78
C ASP A 136 -8.67 -25.98 2.89
N HIS A 137 -8.84 -26.51 4.11
CA HIS A 137 -8.02 -26.11 5.26
C HIS A 137 -6.54 -26.52 5.14
N TRP A 138 -6.19 -27.42 4.22
CA TRP A 138 -4.82 -27.81 3.97
C TRP A 138 -4.03 -26.74 3.21
N ARG A 139 -4.70 -25.78 2.59
CA ARG A 139 -4.05 -24.61 1.99
C ARG A 139 -3.26 -23.77 3.01
N ASP A 140 -3.58 -23.86 4.30
CA ASP A 140 -2.80 -23.24 5.37
C ASP A 140 -1.33 -23.75 5.40
N MET A 141 -1.07 -24.96 4.91
CA MET A 141 0.29 -25.53 4.85
C MET A 141 1.18 -24.84 3.81
N ASN A 142 0.64 -23.99 2.95
CA ASN A 142 1.37 -23.20 1.98
C ASN A 142 1.90 -21.86 2.56
N PHE A 143 1.49 -21.48 3.75
CA PHE A 143 2.00 -20.26 4.40
C PHE A 143 3.45 -20.42 4.84
N SER A 144 4.22 -19.34 4.68
CA SER A 144 5.49 -19.19 5.37
C SER A 144 5.30 -18.74 6.83
N TYR A 145 6.35 -18.86 7.63
CA TYR A 145 6.31 -18.37 9.03
C TYR A 145 5.95 -16.87 9.11
N ALA A 146 6.55 -16.05 8.26
CA ALA A 146 6.24 -14.62 8.20
C ALA A 146 4.76 -14.37 7.87
N ALA A 147 4.18 -15.16 6.97
CA ALA A 147 2.75 -15.09 6.65
C ALA A 147 1.87 -15.39 7.86
N VAL A 148 2.15 -16.47 8.60
CA VAL A 148 1.38 -16.83 9.79
C VAL A 148 1.47 -15.72 10.85
N LYS A 149 2.66 -15.12 11.04
CA LYS A 149 2.84 -14.01 11.99
C LYS A 149 2.08 -12.75 11.56
N GLN A 150 1.96 -12.47 10.27
CA GLN A 150 1.11 -11.37 9.78
C GLN A 150 -0.38 -11.68 10.01
N LEU A 151 -0.82 -12.91 9.76
CA LEU A 151 -2.19 -13.33 10.04
C LEU A 151 -2.53 -13.15 11.52
N GLU A 152 -1.72 -13.71 12.44
CA GLU A 152 -1.90 -13.57 13.88
C GLU A 152 -1.85 -12.11 14.36
N GLY A 153 -0.88 -11.35 13.87
CA GLY A 153 -0.66 -9.98 14.33
C GLY A 153 -1.68 -8.96 13.80
N LYS A 154 -2.24 -9.17 12.60
CA LYS A 154 -3.02 -8.11 11.93
C LYS A 154 -4.38 -8.52 11.37
N TYR A 155 -4.55 -9.75 10.87
CA TYR A 155 -5.67 -10.09 10.01
C TYR A 155 -6.74 -10.97 10.65
N LEU A 156 -6.35 -11.94 11.46
CA LEU A 156 -7.30 -12.81 12.12
C LEU A 156 -8.09 -12.07 13.18
N VAL A 157 -9.38 -12.38 13.26
CA VAL A 157 -10.25 -11.79 14.29
C VAL A 157 -9.79 -12.25 15.67
N GLN A 158 -9.55 -11.30 16.56
CA GLN A 158 -8.95 -11.55 17.86
C GLN A 158 -9.37 -10.49 18.88
N ASN A 159 -9.22 -10.82 20.15
CA ASN A 159 -9.22 -9.86 21.23
C ASN A 159 -7.77 -9.38 21.46
N ARG A 160 -7.47 -8.14 21.09
CA ARG A 160 -6.10 -7.60 21.17
C ARG A 160 -5.62 -7.35 22.60
N VAL A 161 -6.51 -7.31 23.58
CA VAL A 161 -6.15 -7.14 24.99
C VAL A 161 -5.75 -8.49 25.60
N SER A 162 -6.55 -9.54 25.36
CA SER A 162 -6.27 -10.88 25.87
C SER A 162 -5.33 -11.71 24.97
N GLY A 163 -5.15 -11.32 23.70
CA GLY A 163 -4.40 -12.11 22.71
C GLY A 163 -5.15 -13.34 22.20
N GLU A 164 -6.44 -13.48 22.52
CA GLU A 164 -7.26 -14.60 22.08
C GLU A 164 -7.62 -14.46 20.60
N ILE A 165 -7.29 -15.47 19.80
CA ILE A 165 -7.57 -15.54 18.35
C ILE A 165 -8.78 -16.47 18.14
N TYR A 166 -9.70 -16.08 17.27
CA TYR A 166 -11.00 -16.75 17.12
C TYR A 166 -11.17 -17.55 15.83
N GLU A 167 -10.25 -17.41 14.87
CA GLU A 167 -10.39 -18.04 13.56
C GLU A 167 -9.04 -18.44 12.97
N SER A 168 -9.07 -19.25 11.91
CA SER A 168 -7.92 -19.55 11.05
C SER A 168 -8.12 -18.97 9.64
N ALA A 169 -7.08 -19.03 8.80
CA ALA A 169 -7.01 -18.29 7.55
C ALA A 169 -8.11 -18.67 6.55
N GLN A 170 -8.46 -19.96 6.44
CA GLN A 170 -9.45 -20.36 5.42
C GLN A 170 -10.86 -19.85 5.75
N PHE A 171 -11.22 -19.77 7.02
CA PHE A 171 -12.46 -19.11 7.42
C PHE A 171 -12.44 -17.59 7.12
N LEU A 172 -11.30 -16.93 7.33
CA LEU A 172 -11.13 -15.53 6.91
C LEU A 172 -11.42 -15.38 5.41
N TYR A 173 -10.77 -16.17 4.56
CA TYR A 173 -10.93 -16.04 3.09
C TYR A 173 -12.36 -16.31 2.62
N VAL A 174 -12.97 -17.38 3.08
CA VAL A 174 -14.33 -17.72 2.65
C VAL A 174 -15.36 -16.69 3.14
N LEU A 175 -15.20 -16.19 4.37
CA LEU A 175 -16.13 -15.20 4.92
C LEU A 175 -15.97 -13.81 4.30
N VAL A 176 -14.75 -13.42 3.92
CA VAL A 176 -14.55 -12.22 3.09
C VAL A 176 -15.28 -12.38 1.77
N ALA A 177 -15.12 -13.50 1.08
CA ALA A 177 -15.84 -13.78 -0.16
C ALA A 177 -17.36 -13.76 0.04
N ALA A 178 -17.87 -14.40 1.09
CA ALA A 178 -19.28 -14.41 1.42
C ALA A 178 -19.86 -13.01 1.64
N CYS A 179 -19.16 -12.14 2.39
CA CYS A 179 -19.60 -10.76 2.60
C CYS A 179 -19.63 -9.96 1.29
N LEU A 180 -18.63 -10.11 0.42
CA LEU A 180 -18.51 -9.31 -0.81
C LEU A 180 -19.51 -9.72 -1.89
N PHE A 181 -19.94 -10.97 -1.92
CA PHE A 181 -20.90 -11.48 -2.91
C PHE A 181 -22.31 -11.75 -2.33
N ALA A 182 -22.59 -11.30 -1.12
CA ALA A 182 -23.90 -11.50 -0.46
C ALA A 182 -25.08 -10.99 -1.28
N ASN A 183 -24.93 -9.86 -1.96
CA ASN A 183 -25.97 -9.21 -2.77
C ASN A 183 -26.11 -9.76 -4.20
N TYR A 184 -25.31 -10.77 -4.56
CA TYR A 184 -25.47 -11.46 -5.85
C TYR A 184 -26.69 -12.39 -5.80
N PRO A 185 -27.32 -12.71 -6.95
CA PRO A 185 -28.43 -13.65 -7.00
C PRO A 185 -28.07 -15.00 -6.35
N ARG A 186 -29.00 -15.57 -5.60
CA ARG A 186 -28.76 -16.80 -4.83
C ARG A 186 -28.29 -17.99 -5.66
N ASP A 187 -28.75 -18.08 -6.90
CA ASP A 187 -28.40 -19.14 -7.85
C ASP A 187 -26.98 -19.02 -8.40
N THR A 188 -26.36 -17.84 -8.31
CA THR A 188 -25.01 -17.57 -8.86
C THR A 188 -23.99 -17.21 -7.80
N ARG A 189 -24.41 -16.65 -6.65
CA ARG A 189 -23.47 -16.11 -5.64
C ARG A 189 -22.49 -17.16 -5.11
N MET A 190 -22.94 -18.40 -4.94
CA MET A 190 -22.09 -19.46 -4.41
C MET A 190 -20.91 -19.78 -5.35
N ALA A 191 -21.13 -19.72 -6.67
CA ALA A 191 -20.07 -19.89 -7.66
C ALA A 191 -19.04 -18.74 -7.59
N TYR A 192 -19.49 -17.48 -7.42
CA TYR A 192 -18.58 -16.36 -7.24
C TYR A 192 -17.80 -16.44 -5.92
N ILE A 193 -18.47 -16.83 -4.83
CA ILE A 193 -17.81 -17.02 -3.53
C ILE A 193 -16.69 -18.05 -3.65
N LYS A 194 -16.98 -19.21 -4.28
CA LYS A 194 -15.97 -20.25 -4.48
C LYS A 194 -14.81 -19.78 -5.33
N ARG A 195 -15.07 -19.14 -6.49
CA ARG A 195 -14.03 -18.62 -7.40
C ARG A 195 -13.14 -17.58 -6.69
N PHE A 196 -13.74 -16.67 -5.95
CA PHE A 196 -13.00 -15.64 -5.23
C PHE A 196 -12.22 -16.20 -4.02
N TYR A 197 -12.82 -17.15 -3.29
CA TYR A 197 -12.14 -17.91 -2.26
C TYR A 197 -10.91 -18.63 -2.81
N ASP A 198 -11.07 -19.36 -3.90
CA ASP A 198 -9.94 -20.04 -4.55
C ASP A 198 -8.85 -19.04 -4.98
N ALA A 199 -9.22 -17.95 -5.64
CA ALA A 199 -8.26 -16.94 -6.09
C ALA A 199 -7.47 -16.30 -4.95
N THR A 200 -8.10 -16.03 -3.81
CA THR A 200 -7.43 -15.43 -2.65
C THR A 200 -6.65 -16.44 -1.81
N SER A 201 -7.23 -17.62 -1.54
CA SER A 201 -6.57 -18.64 -0.71
C SER A 201 -5.43 -19.38 -1.46
N GLU A 202 -5.43 -19.37 -2.78
CA GLU A 202 -4.33 -19.85 -3.64
C GLU A 202 -3.30 -18.74 -3.96
N PHE A 203 -3.44 -17.57 -3.35
CA PHE A 203 -2.52 -16.43 -3.48
C PHE A 203 -2.45 -15.80 -4.88
N LYS A 204 -3.47 -15.94 -5.70
CA LYS A 204 -3.56 -15.29 -7.03
C LYS A 204 -3.97 -13.82 -6.91
N ILE A 205 -4.87 -13.51 -5.96
CA ILE A 205 -5.31 -12.16 -5.60
C ILE A 205 -4.92 -11.88 -4.15
N SER A 206 -4.25 -10.77 -3.92
CA SER A 206 -3.89 -10.24 -2.61
C SER A 206 -4.87 -9.14 -2.20
N LEU A 207 -5.32 -9.17 -0.95
CA LEU A 207 -6.23 -8.19 -0.37
C LEU A 207 -5.51 -7.30 0.65
N PRO A 208 -5.89 -6.01 0.74
CA PRO A 208 -5.26 -5.08 1.67
C PRO A 208 -5.67 -5.32 3.12
N THR A 209 -4.87 -4.81 4.03
CA THR A 209 -5.07 -4.95 5.47
C THR A 209 -6.49 -4.61 5.95
N PRO A 210 -7.14 -3.50 5.53
CA PRO A 210 -8.49 -3.20 6.01
C PRO A 210 -9.53 -4.23 5.62
N ILE A 211 -9.42 -4.83 4.44
CA ILE A 211 -10.33 -5.90 3.97
C ILE A 211 -10.08 -7.18 4.77
N MET A 212 -8.82 -7.62 4.84
CA MET A 212 -8.45 -8.85 5.53
C MET A 212 -8.78 -8.84 7.01
N SER A 213 -8.62 -7.70 7.68
CA SER A 213 -8.88 -7.58 9.12
C SER A 213 -10.32 -7.20 9.47
N GLY A 214 -11.06 -6.60 8.56
CA GLY A 214 -12.34 -5.94 8.86
C GLY A 214 -13.58 -6.56 8.23
N VAL A 215 -13.52 -6.99 6.97
CA VAL A 215 -14.66 -7.62 6.30
C VAL A 215 -15.02 -8.91 7.03
N ARG A 216 -16.27 -9.16 7.31
CA ARG A 216 -16.88 -10.15 8.20
C ARG A 216 -17.02 -9.73 9.68
N THR A 217 -16.44 -8.61 10.08
CA THR A 217 -16.57 -8.06 11.43
C THR A 217 -17.57 -6.90 11.44
N PRO A 218 -17.99 -6.40 12.61
CA PRO A 218 -18.83 -5.20 12.69
C PRO A 218 -18.18 -3.92 12.15
N THR A 219 -16.87 -3.92 11.86
CA THR A 219 -16.18 -2.78 11.22
C THR A 219 -16.65 -2.61 9.79
N ARG A 220 -16.90 -1.37 9.36
CA ARG A 220 -17.49 -1.06 8.05
C ARG A 220 -16.72 -0.02 7.25
N GLN A 221 -15.46 0.31 7.61
CA GLN A 221 -14.59 1.18 6.83
C GLN A 221 -13.38 0.38 6.34
N PHE A 222 -13.22 0.26 5.02
CA PHE A 222 -12.23 -0.61 4.38
C PHE A 222 -11.31 0.12 3.40
N SER A 223 -11.54 1.41 3.15
CA SER A 223 -10.65 2.20 2.29
C SER A 223 -9.38 2.56 3.06
N SER A 224 -8.24 2.13 2.54
CA SER A 224 -6.95 2.46 3.12
C SER A 224 -6.43 3.83 2.71
N CYS A 225 -6.88 4.35 1.56
CA CYS A 225 -6.42 5.58 0.94
C CYS A 225 -7.54 6.60 0.91
N VAL A 226 -7.33 7.73 1.58
CA VAL A 226 -8.31 8.83 1.71
C VAL A 226 -7.64 10.13 1.30
N LEU A 227 -8.24 10.83 0.33
CA LEU A 227 -7.72 12.08 -0.22
C LEU A 227 -8.66 13.21 0.17
N ILE A 228 -8.14 14.18 0.91
CA ILE A 228 -8.90 15.33 1.40
C ILE A 228 -8.22 16.61 0.93
N GLU A 229 -8.97 17.48 0.25
CA GLU A 229 -8.51 18.78 -0.20
C GLU A 229 -9.05 19.87 0.72
N THR A 230 -8.19 20.79 1.16
CA THR A 230 -8.62 21.98 1.89
C THR A 230 -8.76 23.20 0.98
N GLY A 231 -9.78 24.01 1.25
CA GLY A 231 -9.85 25.38 0.69
C GLY A 231 -8.99 26.35 1.52
N ASP A 232 -9.09 27.64 1.18
CA ASP A 232 -8.34 28.71 1.82
C ASP A 232 -9.15 29.47 2.89
N SER A 233 -10.32 28.99 3.26
CA SER A 233 -11.16 29.52 4.33
C SER A 233 -10.95 28.78 5.64
N LEU A 234 -11.18 29.44 6.78
CA LEU A 234 -11.12 28.80 8.09
C LEU A 234 -12.13 27.66 8.22
N ASP A 235 -13.32 27.82 7.64
CA ASP A 235 -14.35 26.77 7.65
C ASP A 235 -13.86 25.52 6.91
N SER A 236 -13.26 25.69 5.73
CA SER A 236 -12.73 24.57 4.96
C SER A 236 -11.55 23.88 5.66
N ILE A 237 -10.65 24.65 6.27
CA ILE A 237 -9.52 24.12 7.06
C ILE A 237 -10.03 23.32 8.25
N ASN A 238 -11.00 23.83 8.99
CA ASN A 238 -11.61 23.11 10.11
C ASN A 238 -12.35 21.85 9.65
N ALA A 239 -13.10 21.91 8.57
CA ALA A 239 -13.77 20.76 7.97
C ALA A 239 -12.79 19.66 7.58
N THR A 240 -11.66 20.05 6.99
CA THR A 240 -10.56 19.13 6.62
C THR A 240 -10.00 18.43 7.85
N ALA A 241 -9.67 19.16 8.92
CA ALA A 241 -9.15 18.59 10.15
C ALA A 241 -10.16 17.61 10.79
N SER A 242 -11.45 17.94 10.79
CA SER A 242 -12.51 17.08 11.31
C SER A 242 -12.63 15.78 10.50
N ALA A 243 -12.56 15.87 9.17
CA ALA A 243 -12.59 14.68 8.30
C ALA A 243 -11.34 13.79 8.50
N ILE A 244 -10.16 14.39 8.66
CA ILE A 244 -8.92 13.67 8.98
C ILE A 244 -9.10 12.83 10.24
N VAL A 245 -9.57 13.41 11.33
CA VAL A 245 -9.77 12.69 12.62
C VAL A 245 -10.73 11.51 12.44
N LYS A 246 -11.84 11.71 11.74
CA LYS A 246 -12.82 10.65 11.50
C LYS A 246 -12.23 9.45 10.73
N TYR A 247 -11.41 9.71 9.72
CA TYR A 247 -10.82 8.64 8.92
C TYR A 247 -9.60 7.99 9.58
N VAL A 248 -8.73 8.75 10.23
CA VAL A 248 -7.58 8.19 10.96
C VAL A 248 -8.04 7.24 12.07
N SER A 249 -9.09 7.60 12.82
CA SER A 249 -9.65 6.73 13.86
C SER A 249 -10.15 5.39 13.32
N GLN A 250 -10.46 5.32 12.01
CA GLN A 250 -10.91 4.12 11.31
C GLN A 250 -9.84 3.50 10.40
N ARG A 251 -8.57 3.63 10.75
CA ARG A 251 -7.42 2.95 10.11
C ARG A 251 -7.04 3.44 8.71
N ALA A 252 -7.46 4.63 8.31
CA ALA A 252 -7.09 5.18 7.01
C ALA A 252 -5.78 5.97 7.04
N GLY A 253 -5.01 5.91 5.96
CA GLY A 253 -3.92 6.83 5.66
C GLY A 253 -4.43 8.01 4.83
N ILE A 254 -3.91 9.21 5.07
CA ILE A 254 -4.48 10.44 4.55
C ILE A 254 -3.53 11.11 3.55
N GLY A 255 -4.04 11.49 2.38
CA GLY A 255 -3.46 12.51 1.52
C GLY A 255 -4.17 13.84 1.77
N ILE A 256 -3.43 14.89 2.05
CA ILE A 256 -3.97 16.22 2.32
C ILE A 256 -3.47 17.16 1.24
N ASN A 257 -4.36 17.78 0.46
CA ASN A 257 -3.96 18.87 -0.40
C ASN A 257 -4.19 20.20 0.32
N ALA A 258 -3.12 20.89 0.64
CA ALA A 258 -3.13 22.17 1.34
C ALA A 258 -2.43 23.29 0.56
N GLY A 259 -2.18 23.07 -0.73
CA GLY A 259 -1.45 24.02 -1.58
C GLY A 259 -2.23 25.31 -1.90
N ARG A 260 -3.54 25.34 -1.68
CA ARG A 260 -4.39 26.52 -1.90
C ARG A 260 -4.26 27.55 -0.76
N ILE A 261 -3.77 27.18 0.40
CA ILE A 261 -3.65 28.09 1.55
C ILE A 261 -2.71 29.23 1.19
N ARG A 262 -3.17 30.47 1.40
CA ARG A 262 -2.41 31.69 1.12
C ARG A 262 -1.16 31.81 1.97
N ALA A 263 -0.16 32.48 1.42
CA ALA A 263 1.14 32.62 2.07
C ALA A 263 1.12 33.61 3.24
N LEU A 264 2.14 33.47 4.11
CA LEU A 264 2.45 34.40 5.17
C LEU A 264 2.47 35.85 4.63
N GLY A 265 1.82 36.73 5.35
CA GLY A 265 1.75 38.15 5.00
C GLY A 265 0.77 38.51 3.89
N SER A 266 -0.01 37.55 3.39
CA SER A 266 -1.13 37.87 2.49
C SER A 266 -2.20 38.70 3.22
N PRO A 267 -2.77 39.76 2.59
CA PRO A 267 -3.76 40.57 3.23
C PRO A 267 -5.04 39.80 3.52
N ILE A 268 -5.61 40.04 4.70
CA ILE A 268 -6.93 39.52 5.14
C ILE A 268 -7.76 40.68 5.68
N ARG A 269 -9.08 40.50 5.82
CA ARG A 269 -10.00 41.54 6.31
C ARG A 269 -9.88 42.86 5.54
N ASN A 270 -9.92 42.76 4.20
CA ASN A 270 -9.74 43.94 3.33
C ASN A 270 -8.45 44.74 3.55
N GLY A 271 -7.37 44.08 3.99
CA GLY A 271 -6.08 44.70 4.25
C GLY A 271 -5.85 45.21 5.67
N GLU A 272 -6.82 44.96 6.59
CA GLU A 272 -6.67 45.36 7.99
C GLU A 272 -5.70 44.48 8.77
N ALA A 273 -5.45 43.26 8.30
CA ALA A 273 -4.58 42.29 8.95
C ALA A 273 -3.85 41.41 7.91
N PHE A 274 -2.85 40.66 8.37
CA PHE A 274 -2.05 39.76 7.53
C PHE A 274 -2.19 38.33 7.98
N HIS A 275 -2.21 37.41 6.98
CA HIS A 275 -2.28 35.98 7.18
C HIS A 275 -0.99 35.45 7.85
N THR A 276 -1.15 34.44 8.71
CA THR A 276 -0.03 33.84 9.46
C THR A 276 0.76 32.80 8.67
N GLY A 277 0.35 32.51 7.43
CA GLY A 277 1.01 31.55 6.55
C GLY A 277 0.52 30.12 6.68
N CYS A 278 1.17 29.21 5.94
CA CYS A 278 0.79 27.81 5.86
C CYS A 278 1.17 27.00 7.11
N ILE A 279 2.30 27.29 7.72
CA ILE A 279 2.90 26.43 8.76
C ILE A 279 1.98 26.21 9.97
N PRO A 280 1.29 27.24 10.54
CA PRO A 280 0.35 27.00 11.62
C PRO A 280 -0.77 26.02 11.29
N PHE A 281 -1.28 26.07 10.06
CA PHE A 281 -2.34 25.15 9.60
C PHE A 281 -1.81 23.76 9.30
N TYR A 282 -0.58 23.63 8.82
CA TYR A 282 0.08 22.32 8.67
C TYR A 282 0.32 21.66 10.03
N LYS A 283 0.67 22.41 11.06
CA LYS A 283 0.71 21.92 12.46
C LYS A 283 -0.66 21.45 12.94
N TYR A 284 -1.70 22.20 12.61
CA TYR A 284 -3.07 21.82 12.95
C TYR A 284 -3.46 20.49 12.29
N PHE A 285 -3.17 20.29 11.01
CA PHE A 285 -3.39 19.02 10.34
C PHE A 285 -2.53 17.90 10.92
N GLN A 286 -1.28 18.15 11.22
CA GLN A 286 -0.42 17.17 11.91
C GLN A 286 -1.05 16.70 13.23
N THR A 287 -1.54 17.65 14.03
CA THR A 287 -2.21 17.34 15.30
C THR A 287 -3.47 16.50 15.08
N ALA A 288 -4.29 16.85 14.07
CA ALA A 288 -5.46 16.04 13.69
C ALA A 288 -5.08 14.61 13.31
N VAL A 289 -4.03 14.44 12.50
CA VAL A 289 -3.51 13.12 12.10
C VAL A 289 -3.01 12.32 13.29
N LYS A 290 -2.34 12.96 14.25
CA LYS A 290 -1.74 12.30 15.42
C LYS A 290 -2.70 12.14 16.61
N SER A 291 -3.89 12.74 16.56
CA SER A 291 -4.87 12.72 17.66
C SER A 291 -5.46 11.32 17.93
N CYS A 292 -5.50 10.46 16.93
CA CYS A 292 -6.06 9.12 17.02
C CYS A 292 -5.02 8.06 16.60
N SER A 293 -5.12 6.89 17.23
CA SER A 293 -4.41 5.71 16.77
C SER A 293 -5.26 4.92 15.78
N GLN A 294 -4.64 4.33 14.79
CA GLN A 294 -5.27 3.41 13.85
C GLN A 294 -5.64 2.08 14.54
N GLY A 295 -6.82 2.03 15.16
CA GLY A 295 -7.29 0.82 15.84
C GLY A 295 -6.46 0.40 17.06
N GLY A 296 -5.79 1.32 17.73
CA GLY A 296 -4.96 1.04 18.90
C GLY A 296 -3.56 0.48 18.61
N VAL A 297 -3.21 0.30 17.34
CA VAL A 297 -1.98 -0.42 16.96
C VAL A 297 -0.91 0.51 16.36
N ARG A 298 -1.30 1.59 15.66
CA ARG A 298 -0.39 2.53 14.99
C ARG A 298 -0.86 3.97 15.11
N GLY A 299 0.08 4.91 15.12
CA GLY A 299 -0.24 6.34 14.99
C GLY A 299 -0.77 6.68 13.59
N GLY A 300 -1.58 7.72 13.48
CA GLY A 300 -2.03 8.25 12.20
C GLY A 300 -0.86 8.74 11.35
N ALA A 301 -1.01 8.66 10.02
CA ALA A 301 -0.02 9.12 9.06
C ALA A 301 -0.66 9.83 7.88
N ALA A 302 0.02 10.85 7.35
CA ALA A 302 -0.46 11.61 6.20
C ALA A 302 0.69 12.18 5.37
N THR A 303 0.44 12.35 4.07
CA THR A 303 1.26 13.14 3.15
C THR A 303 0.51 14.41 2.78
N LEU A 304 1.17 15.54 2.90
CA LEU A 304 0.61 16.86 2.60
C LEU A 304 1.22 17.39 1.30
N PHE A 305 0.35 17.83 0.38
CA PHE A 305 0.73 18.28 -0.96
C PHE A 305 0.67 19.80 -1.08
N TYR A 306 1.67 20.37 -1.77
CA TYR A 306 1.73 21.78 -2.12
C TYR A 306 2.53 22.01 -3.41
N PRO A 307 2.24 23.09 -4.17
CA PRO A 307 2.97 23.38 -5.41
C PRO A 307 4.36 23.95 -5.16
N LEU A 308 5.32 23.60 -6.02
CA LEU A 308 6.69 24.15 -5.97
C LEU A 308 6.74 25.69 -6.09
N TRP A 309 5.79 26.29 -6.79
CA TRP A 309 5.73 27.74 -7.00
C TRP A 309 5.06 28.51 -5.85
N HIS A 310 4.70 27.85 -4.73
CA HIS A 310 4.14 28.54 -3.56
C HIS A 310 5.15 29.49 -2.94
N LEU A 311 4.70 30.70 -2.52
CA LEU A 311 5.59 31.75 -2.00
C LEU A 311 6.40 31.33 -0.76
N GLU A 312 5.88 30.42 0.06
CA GLU A 312 6.55 29.87 1.24
C GLU A 312 7.37 28.61 0.98
N VAL A 313 7.56 28.17 -0.27
CA VAL A 313 8.12 26.84 -0.59
C VAL A 313 9.48 26.57 0.08
N GLU A 314 10.35 27.58 0.19
CA GLU A 314 11.67 27.39 0.83
C GLU A 314 11.52 27.00 2.32
N SER A 315 10.53 27.57 3.01
CA SER A 315 10.21 27.21 4.39
C SER A 315 9.47 25.87 4.49
N LEU A 316 8.64 25.55 3.50
CA LEU A 316 7.88 24.29 3.46
C LEU A 316 8.79 23.09 3.17
N LEU A 317 9.79 23.22 2.32
CA LEU A 317 10.72 22.14 1.98
C LEU A 317 11.53 21.64 3.18
N VAL A 318 11.77 22.50 4.17
CA VAL A 318 12.59 22.18 5.35
C VAL A 318 11.79 21.72 6.57
N LEU A 319 10.45 21.62 6.47
CA LEU A 319 9.57 21.31 7.60
C LEU A 319 9.87 19.97 8.27
N LYS A 320 10.37 19.00 7.52
CA LYS A 320 10.61 17.64 8.00
C LYS A 320 12.02 17.41 8.54
N ASN A 321 12.98 18.25 8.23
CA ASN A 321 14.37 18.01 8.59
C ASN A 321 14.63 18.14 10.10
N ASN A 322 15.74 17.55 10.58
CA ASN A 322 16.12 17.55 11.99
C ASN A 322 16.93 18.79 12.42
N ARG A 323 17.10 19.77 11.52
CA ARG A 323 17.81 21.02 11.77
C ARG A 323 16.83 22.13 12.15
N GLY A 324 17.27 23.06 12.97
CA GLY A 324 16.48 24.21 13.40
C GLY A 324 15.58 23.92 14.61
N VAL A 325 14.81 24.96 15.02
CA VAL A 325 13.94 24.90 16.20
C VAL A 325 12.61 24.20 15.87
N GLU A 326 12.07 23.48 16.84
CA GLU A 326 10.82 22.69 16.70
C GLU A 326 9.62 23.56 16.30
N GLU A 327 9.60 24.83 16.75
CA GLU A 327 8.51 25.73 16.39
C GLU A 327 8.35 25.97 14.90
N ASN A 328 9.43 25.83 14.11
CA ASN A 328 9.43 26.01 12.66
C ASN A 328 9.41 24.69 11.89
N ARG A 329 9.06 23.60 12.53
CA ARG A 329 9.03 22.25 11.93
C ARG A 329 7.66 21.59 12.06
N VAL A 330 7.33 20.74 11.10
CA VAL A 330 6.17 19.85 11.08
C VAL A 330 6.67 18.49 10.60
N ARG A 331 7.33 17.76 11.50
CA ARG A 331 8.13 16.57 11.19
C ARG A 331 7.33 15.29 11.03
N HIS A 332 6.13 15.24 11.62
CA HIS A 332 5.31 14.03 11.65
C HIS A 332 4.33 13.90 10.48
N LEU A 333 4.44 14.76 9.48
CA LEU A 333 3.83 14.59 8.16
C LEU A 333 4.91 14.26 7.13
N ASP A 334 4.54 13.54 6.09
CA ASP A 334 5.30 13.44 4.85
C ASP A 334 4.80 14.53 3.89
N TYR A 335 5.56 14.82 2.85
CA TYR A 335 5.23 15.92 1.93
C TYR A 335 5.31 15.46 0.48
N GLY A 336 4.34 15.91 -0.33
CA GLY A 336 4.32 15.75 -1.78
C GLY A 336 4.47 17.10 -2.46
N VAL A 337 5.60 17.35 -3.07
CA VAL A 337 5.86 18.60 -3.80
C VAL A 337 5.39 18.43 -5.24
N GLN A 338 4.63 19.39 -5.73
CA GLN A 338 3.99 19.34 -7.03
C GLN A 338 4.73 20.16 -8.07
N PHE A 339 5.03 19.50 -9.20
CA PHE A 339 5.78 20.04 -10.34
C PHE A 339 4.95 19.98 -11.60
N ASN A 340 5.28 20.84 -12.56
CA ASN A 340 4.72 20.77 -13.90
C ASN A 340 5.77 21.09 -14.97
N ARG A 341 5.38 21.02 -16.22
CA ARG A 341 6.23 21.27 -17.40
C ARG A 341 7.04 22.56 -17.30
N LEU A 342 6.44 23.67 -16.92
CA LEU A 342 7.11 24.96 -16.85
C LEU A 342 8.28 24.95 -15.84
N MET A 343 8.10 24.31 -14.69
CA MET A 343 9.17 24.21 -13.68
C MET A 343 10.40 23.49 -14.24
N TYR A 344 10.21 22.37 -14.93
CA TYR A 344 11.30 21.62 -15.57
C TYR A 344 11.92 22.39 -16.73
N GLN A 345 11.15 23.11 -17.53
CA GLN A 345 11.68 23.94 -18.61
C GLN A 345 12.58 25.07 -18.08
N ARG A 346 12.17 25.71 -16.98
CA ARG A 346 12.97 26.75 -16.31
C ARG A 346 14.29 26.19 -15.76
N LEU A 347 14.26 24.96 -15.23
CA LEU A 347 15.48 24.29 -14.80
C LEU A 347 16.45 24.05 -15.97
N VAL A 348 15.96 23.48 -17.05
CA VAL A 348 16.79 23.13 -18.23
C VAL A 348 17.37 24.38 -18.91
N LYS A 349 16.63 25.50 -18.87
CA LYS A 349 17.05 26.77 -19.45
C LYS A 349 17.92 27.64 -18.51
N ASP A 350 18.26 27.13 -17.35
CA ASP A 350 18.95 27.91 -16.28
C ASP A 350 18.27 29.24 -15.95
N ASP A 351 16.94 29.19 -15.87
CA ASP A 351 16.08 30.35 -15.66
C ASP A 351 15.61 30.44 -14.19
N PHE A 352 14.75 31.41 -13.90
CA PHE A 352 14.17 31.63 -12.60
C PHE A 352 12.79 30.99 -12.48
N ILE A 353 12.45 30.55 -11.27
CA ILE A 353 11.09 30.23 -10.86
C ILE A 353 10.58 31.38 -9.99
N THR A 354 9.41 31.89 -10.33
CA THR A 354 8.72 32.91 -9.57
C THR A 354 7.70 32.29 -8.64
N LEU A 355 7.78 32.63 -7.37
CA LEU A 355 6.94 32.12 -6.30
C LEU A 355 5.79 33.10 -6.03
N PHE A 356 4.58 32.57 -5.88
CA PHE A 356 3.38 33.35 -5.64
C PHE A 356 2.57 32.80 -4.45
N SER A 357 1.84 33.70 -3.77
CA SER A 357 0.72 33.28 -2.94
C SER A 357 -0.48 32.96 -3.85
N PRO A 358 -1.11 31.79 -3.72
CA PRO A 358 -2.24 31.43 -4.59
C PRO A 358 -3.38 32.46 -4.60
N SER A 359 -3.61 33.12 -3.48
CA SER A 359 -4.66 34.17 -3.37
C SER A 359 -4.37 35.44 -4.17
N ASP A 360 -3.09 35.71 -4.50
CA ASP A 360 -2.67 36.92 -5.21
C ASP A 360 -2.70 36.74 -6.75
N VAL A 361 -2.87 35.49 -7.22
CA VAL A 361 -2.79 35.10 -8.64
C VAL A 361 -4.03 34.30 -9.06
N PRO A 362 -5.21 34.94 -9.18
CA PRO A 362 -6.46 34.26 -9.50
C PRO A 362 -6.35 33.38 -10.75
N GLY A 363 -6.89 32.16 -10.66
CA GLY A 363 -6.90 31.19 -11.75
C GLY A 363 -5.62 30.37 -11.92
N LEU A 364 -4.49 30.80 -11.37
CA LEU A 364 -3.21 30.09 -11.54
C LEU A 364 -3.22 28.71 -10.90
N TYR A 365 -3.74 28.61 -9.67
CA TYR A 365 -3.81 27.35 -8.96
C TYR A 365 -4.69 26.32 -9.67
N ASP A 366 -5.83 26.73 -10.18
CA ASP A 366 -6.72 25.82 -10.93
C ASP A 366 -6.11 25.42 -12.27
N ALA A 367 -5.51 26.36 -13.02
CA ALA A 367 -4.81 26.07 -14.26
C ALA A 367 -3.62 25.12 -14.09
N PHE A 368 -2.94 25.18 -12.95
CA PHE A 368 -1.80 24.30 -12.63
C PHE A 368 -2.13 22.82 -12.78
N PHE A 369 -3.35 22.42 -12.51
CA PHE A 369 -3.83 21.05 -12.64
C PHE A 369 -4.61 20.81 -13.93
N ALA A 370 -5.40 21.76 -14.37
CA ALA A 370 -6.37 21.58 -15.44
C ALA A 370 -5.83 21.87 -16.84
N ASP A 371 -4.99 22.89 -17.01
CA ASP A 371 -4.55 23.35 -18.33
C ASP A 371 -3.15 23.99 -18.26
N GLN A 372 -2.15 23.28 -18.77
CA GLN A 372 -0.76 23.73 -18.73
C GLN A 372 -0.51 24.97 -19.61
N ASN A 373 -1.23 25.12 -20.70
CA ASN A 373 -1.08 26.30 -21.56
C ASN A 373 -1.64 27.55 -20.88
N GLU A 374 -2.80 27.43 -20.25
CA GLU A 374 -3.39 28.52 -19.46
C GLU A 374 -2.53 28.85 -18.22
N PHE A 375 -1.97 27.82 -17.56
CA PHE A 375 -1.02 28.02 -16.46
C PHE A 375 0.19 28.84 -16.91
N GLU A 376 0.82 28.48 -18.01
CA GLU A 376 1.99 29.21 -18.53
C GLU A 376 1.63 30.65 -18.91
N ARG A 377 0.48 30.86 -19.54
CA ARG A 377 -0.01 32.20 -19.91
C ARG A 377 -0.21 33.08 -18.68
N LEU A 378 -0.93 32.59 -17.70
CA LEU A 378 -1.18 33.31 -16.43
C LEU A 378 0.11 33.55 -15.66
N TYR A 379 0.97 32.52 -15.55
CA TYR A 379 2.21 32.58 -14.83
C TYR A 379 3.13 33.70 -15.35
N VAL A 380 3.33 33.76 -16.66
CA VAL A 380 4.13 34.83 -17.31
C VAL A 380 3.47 36.20 -17.14
N GLN A 381 2.16 36.29 -17.26
CA GLN A 381 1.42 37.51 -17.02
C GLN A 381 1.64 38.03 -15.60
N TYR A 382 1.52 37.20 -14.59
CA TYR A 382 1.71 37.58 -13.20
C TYR A 382 3.18 37.85 -12.85
N GLU A 383 4.12 37.24 -13.54
CA GLU A 383 5.54 37.56 -13.39
C GLU A 383 5.84 39.02 -13.81
N GLN A 384 5.14 39.54 -14.80
CA GLN A 384 5.32 40.88 -15.32
C GLN A 384 4.54 41.95 -14.54
N ASP A 385 3.56 41.56 -13.74
CA ASP A 385 2.74 42.47 -12.95
C ASP A 385 3.48 42.91 -11.67
N GLU A 386 4.00 44.11 -11.64
CA GLU A 386 4.75 44.62 -10.49
C GLU A 386 3.90 44.84 -9.24
N SER A 387 2.58 44.90 -9.35
CA SER A 387 1.68 45.04 -8.22
C SER A 387 1.52 43.75 -7.39
N ILE A 388 1.90 42.61 -7.93
CA ILE A 388 1.78 41.30 -7.29
C ILE A 388 3.04 41.01 -6.45
N ARG A 389 2.82 40.64 -5.20
CA ARG A 389 3.88 40.16 -4.31
C ARG A 389 4.43 38.81 -4.82
N LYS A 390 5.71 38.76 -5.05
CA LYS A 390 6.41 37.59 -5.58
C LYS A 390 7.85 37.53 -5.15
N LYS A 391 8.44 36.35 -5.27
CA LYS A 391 9.87 36.10 -5.10
C LYS A 391 10.40 35.32 -6.30
N ARG A 392 11.57 35.71 -6.79
CA ARG A 392 12.27 34.96 -7.84
C ARG A 392 13.44 34.21 -7.24
N ILE A 393 13.59 32.95 -7.63
CA ILE A 393 14.71 32.10 -7.23
C ILE A 393 15.22 31.35 -8.47
N LYS A 394 16.52 31.14 -8.58
CA LYS A 394 17.07 30.30 -9.65
C LYS A 394 16.47 28.91 -9.58
N ALA A 395 16.00 28.38 -10.73
CA ALA A 395 15.42 27.05 -10.79
C ALA A 395 16.38 25.98 -10.27
N ILE A 396 17.66 26.06 -10.61
CA ILE A 396 18.69 25.13 -10.12
C ILE A 396 18.83 25.16 -8.59
N GLU A 397 18.72 26.33 -7.95
CA GLU A 397 18.80 26.46 -6.49
C GLU A 397 17.57 25.80 -5.82
N LEU A 398 16.38 26.05 -6.35
CA LEU A 398 15.14 25.52 -5.79
C LEU A 398 15.05 24.00 -5.96
N PHE A 399 15.37 23.48 -7.14
CA PHE A 399 15.41 22.04 -7.39
C PHE A 399 16.51 21.35 -6.55
N SER A 400 17.65 21.98 -6.36
CA SER A 400 18.72 21.46 -5.50
C SER A 400 18.29 21.40 -4.03
N LEU A 401 17.61 22.43 -3.53
CA LEU A 401 17.04 22.43 -2.18
C LEU A 401 16.02 21.29 -2.02
N PHE A 402 15.11 21.13 -2.97
CA PHE A 402 14.16 20.03 -2.97
C PHE A 402 14.85 18.65 -2.92
N MET A 403 15.83 18.42 -3.81
CA MET A 403 16.54 17.14 -3.87
C MET A 403 17.38 16.90 -2.61
N GLN A 404 17.97 17.94 -2.02
CA GLN A 404 18.73 17.82 -0.79
C GLN A 404 17.84 17.42 0.39
N GLU A 405 16.69 18.06 0.55
CA GLU A 405 15.74 17.74 1.63
C GLU A 405 15.08 16.37 1.40
N ARG A 406 14.77 16.02 0.14
CA ARG A 406 14.31 14.67 -0.24
C ARG A 406 15.35 13.60 0.13
N ALA A 407 16.61 13.80 -0.21
CA ALA A 407 17.68 12.85 0.07
C ALA A 407 17.95 12.71 1.58
N SER A 408 17.92 13.81 2.33
CA SER A 408 18.21 13.80 3.76
C SER A 408 17.09 13.19 4.62
N THR A 409 15.83 13.32 4.20
CA THR A 409 14.67 12.82 4.95
C THR A 409 14.12 11.50 4.38
N GLY A 410 14.37 11.21 3.10
CA GLY A 410 13.80 10.08 2.36
C GLY A 410 12.29 10.19 2.06
N ARG A 411 11.59 11.17 2.63
CA ARG A 411 10.12 11.25 2.70
C ARG A 411 9.55 12.59 2.22
N ILE A 412 10.24 13.24 1.32
CA ILE A 412 9.70 14.34 0.53
C ILE A 412 9.50 13.80 -0.89
N TYR A 413 8.24 13.65 -1.26
CA TYR A 413 7.78 13.00 -2.47
C TYR A 413 7.55 14.01 -3.58
N LEU A 414 7.35 13.51 -4.78
CA LEU A 414 7.13 14.33 -5.97
C LEU A 414 5.87 13.87 -6.69
N GLN A 415 5.07 14.85 -7.15
CA GLN A 415 3.97 14.63 -8.08
C GLN A 415 4.12 15.56 -9.28
N ASN A 416 4.18 15.00 -10.49
CA ASN A 416 4.10 15.70 -11.75
C ASN A 416 2.63 15.88 -12.12
N VAL A 417 2.07 17.05 -11.84
CA VAL A 417 0.62 17.29 -11.99
C VAL A 417 0.14 17.32 -13.43
N ASP A 418 1.00 17.74 -14.36
CA ASP A 418 0.74 17.69 -15.78
C ASP A 418 0.65 16.26 -16.30
N HIS A 419 1.61 15.40 -15.97
CA HIS A 419 1.53 13.97 -16.31
C HIS A 419 0.33 13.30 -15.65
N THR A 420 0.05 13.63 -14.39
CA THR A 420 -1.10 13.08 -13.66
C THR A 420 -2.43 13.41 -14.33
N ASN A 421 -2.57 14.61 -14.88
CA ASN A 421 -3.82 15.06 -15.51
C ASN A 421 -3.88 14.84 -17.03
N ASN A 422 -2.74 14.86 -17.73
CA ASN A 422 -2.69 14.63 -19.18
C ASN A 422 -2.79 13.15 -19.55
N HIS A 423 -2.40 12.27 -18.65
CA HIS A 423 -2.49 10.82 -18.81
C HIS A 423 -3.37 10.25 -17.69
N SER A 424 -4.65 10.53 -17.76
CA SER A 424 -5.63 10.31 -16.69
C SER A 424 -6.94 9.74 -17.26
N PRO A 425 -7.66 8.91 -16.48
CA PRO A 425 -9.02 8.52 -16.83
C PRO A 425 -10.03 9.65 -16.63
N PHE A 426 -9.65 10.78 -16.02
CA PHE A 426 -10.54 11.93 -15.80
C PHE A 426 -10.25 13.07 -16.78
N ASP A 427 -11.32 13.73 -17.22
CA ASP A 427 -11.21 14.98 -17.98
C ASP A 427 -10.80 16.11 -17.02
N ALA A 428 -9.57 16.60 -17.15
CA ALA A 428 -9.02 17.62 -16.28
C ALA A 428 -9.79 18.97 -16.33
N SER A 429 -10.57 19.22 -17.37
CA SER A 429 -11.40 20.43 -17.48
C SER A 429 -12.60 20.41 -16.53
N VAL A 430 -13.06 19.22 -16.14
CA VAL A 430 -14.25 19.04 -15.27
C VAL A 430 -13.88 18.38 -13.93
N ALA A 431 -12.92 17.48 -13.92
CA ALA A 431 -12.53 16.68 -12.79
C ALA A 431 -10.99 16.60 -12.63
N PRO A 432 -10.31 17.75 -12.43
CA PRO A 432 -8.86 17.78 -12.30
C PRO A 432 -8.41 17.04 -11.03
N ILE A 433 -7.27 16.37 -11.14
CA ILE A 433 -6.60 15.69 -10.02
C ILE A 433 -5.61 16.66 -9.41
N ARG A 434 -5.80 16.98 -8.11
CA ARG A 434 -5.00 18.01 -7.42
C ARG A 434 -4.08 17.46 -6.34
N GLN A 435 -4.06 16.16 -6.14
CA GLN A 435 -3.23 15.51 -5.11
C GLN A 435 -3.05 14.02 -5.36
N SER A 436 -2.31 13.38 -4.47
CA SER A 436 -2.26 11.94 -4.33
C SER A 436 -2.58 11.56 -2.88
N ASN A 437 -2.44 10.29 -2.55
CA ASN A 437 -2.63 9.75 -1.19
C ASN A 437 -1.31 9.75 -0.39
N LEU A 438 -1.33 9.05 0.74
CA LEU A 438 -0.17 8.89 1.62
C LEU A 438 1.04 8.28 0.90
N CYS A 439 0.84 7.25 0.07
CA CYS A 439 1.91 6.48 -0.57
C CYS A 439 2.07 6.76 -2.08
N LEU A 440 1.42 7.78 -2.62
CA LEU A 440 1.58 8.30 -3.98
C LEU A 440 1.10 7.37 -5.12
N GLU A 441 0.30 6.34 -4.86
CA GLU A 441 -0.26 5.48 -5.91
C GLU A 441 -1.65 5.91 -6.39
N ILE A 442 -2.35 6.77 -5.66
CA ILE A 442 -3.73 7.16 -5.95
C ILE A 442 -3.78 8.56 -6.58
N ALA A 443 -4.53 8.70 -7.63
CA ALA A 443 -4.75 9.95 -8.33
C ALA A 443 -6.24 10.08 -8.70
N LEU A 444 -6.99 10.82 -7.87
CA LEU A 444 -8.44 10.96 -7.96
C LEU A 444 -8.87 12.41 -7.77
N PRO A 445 -9.97 12.85 -8.41
CA PRO A 445 -10.53 14.17 -8.21
C PRO A 445 -11.00 14.38 -6.77
N THR A 446 -10.80 15.59 -6.26
CA THR A 446 -11.26 16.04 -4.94
C THR A 446 -11.91 17.40 -5.05
N LYS A 447 -12.74 17.77 -4.05
CA LYS A 447 -13.29 19.12 -3.86
C LYS A 447 -13.23 19.49 -2.38
N PRO A 448 -12.83 20.73 -2.04
CA PRO A 448 -12.81 21.18 -0.66
C PRO A 448 -14.19 21.12 -0.01
N LEU A 449 -14.19 20.83 1.30
CA LEU A 449 -15.37 20.90 2.16
C LEU A 449 -15.53 22.30 2.72
N GLN A 450 -16.76 22.75 2.93
CA GLN A 450 -17.08 23.96 3.70
C GLN A 450 -17.41 23.62 5.16
N HIS A 451 -17.96 22.45 5.42
CA HIS A 451 -18.16 21.87 6.75
C HIS A 451 -18.08 20.33 6.66
N VAL A 452 -17.94 19.66 7.78
CA VAL A 452 -17.67 18.19 7.80
C VAL A 452 -18.81 17.36 7.18
N ASN A 453 -20.02 17.87 7.17
CA ASN A 453 -21.20 17.23 6.56
C ASN A 453 -21.53 17.82 5.17
N ASP A 454 -20.59 18.48 4.51
CA ASP A 454 -20.81 19.09 3.20
C ASP A 454 -20.98 17.99 2.12
N GLU A 455 -22.17 17.94 1.54
CA GLU A 455 -22.49 17.01 0.46
C GLU A 455 -21.98 17.45 -0.91
N ASN A 456 -21.56 18.70 -1.05
CA ASN A 456 -21.02 19.26 -2.30
C ASN A 456 -19.51 19.09 -2.42
N GLY A 457 -18.81 18.79 -1.32
CA GLY A 457 -17.41 18.43 -1.34
C GLY A 457 -17.18 17.03 -1.89
N GLU A 458 -15.94 16.72 -2.23
CA GLU A 458 -15.54 15.37 -2.63
C GLU A 458 -14.30 14.94 -1.87
N ILE A 459 -14.43 13.93 -1.02
CA ILE A 459 -13.33 13.17 -0.43
C ILE A 459 -13.17 11.90 -1.26
N ALA A 460 -12.02 11.76 -1.91
CA ALA A 460 -11.78 10.59 -2.73
C ALA A 460 -11.29 9.42 -1.89
N LEU A 461 -11.84 8.25 -2.14
CA LEU A 461 -11.45 6.98 -1.53
C LEU A 461 -10.98 6.02 -2.61
N CYS A 462 -9.97 5.21 -2.29
CA CYS A 462 -9.60 4.10 -3.14
C CYS A 462 -9.56 2.80 -2.33
N THR A 463 -10.22 1.79 -2.90
CA THR A 463 -10.19 0.41 -2.42
C THR A 463 -9.18 -0.37 -3.25
N LEU A 464 -8.30 -1.09 -2.57
CA LEU A 464 -7.13 -1.69 -3.17
C LEU A 464 -7.23 -3.21 -3.23
N SER A 465 -6.53 -3.78 -4.20
CA SER A 465 -6.23 -5.20 -4.35
C SER A 465 -5.00 -5.34 -5.23
N ALA A 466 -4.42 -6.53 -5.31
CA ALA A 466 -3.26 -6.77 -6.16
C ALA A 466 -3.27 -8.18 -6.75
N PHE A 467 -2.79 -8.30 -7.99
CA PHE A 467 -2.49 -9.60 -8.60
C PHE A 467 -1.10 -10.06 -8.20
N ASN A 468 -0.97 -11.33 -7.85
CA ASN A 468 0.31 -11.96 -7.62
C ASN A 468 0.90 -12.42 -8.96
N LEU A 469 1.84 -11.67 -9.51
CA LEU A 469 2.46 -11.98 -10.80
C LEU A 469 3.17 -13.33 -10.81
N GLY A 470 3.62 -13.82 -9.66
CA GLY A 470 4.22 -15.16 -9.53
C GLY A 470 3.25 -16.30 -9.78
N LYS A 471 1.94 -16.04 -9.75
CA LYS A 471 0.85 -17.00 -9.99
C LYS A 471 0.22 -16.87 -11.38
N ILE A 472 0.72 -15.96 -12.20
CA ILE A 472 0.29 -15.80 -13.60
C ILE A 472 1.07 -16.78 -14.47
N GLU A 473 0.38 -17.72 -15.07
CA GLU A 473 0.97 -18.69 -16.00
C GLU A 473 0.86 -18.20 -17.45
N SER A 474 -0.23 -17.52 -17.76
CA SER A 474 -0.54 -16.93 -19.06
C SER A 474 -1.17 -15.56 -18.85
N LEU A 475 -1.01 -14.65 -19.82
CA LEU A 475 -1.60 -13.31 -19.74
C LEU A 475 -3.14 -13.34 -19.80
N GLU A 476 -3.73 -14.40 -20.34
CA GLU A 476 -5.17 -14.66 -20.35
C GLU A 476 -5.74 -14.95 -18.95
N ASP A 477 -4.90 -15.34 -17.99
CA ASP A 477 -5.32 -15.52 -16.59
C ASP A 477 -5.88 -14.22 -15.99
N PHE A 478 -5.46 -13.06 -16.50
CA PHE A 478 -6.02 -11.78 -16.09
C PHE A 478 -7.51 -11.63 -16.40
N ASP A 479 -8.07 -12.33 -17.38
CA ASP A 479 -9.50 -12.25 -17.70
C ASP A 479 -10.35 -12.68 -16.49
N GLU A 480 -10.05 -13.84 -15.93
CA GLU A 480 -10.74 -14.36 -14.74
C GLU A 480 -10.41 -13.54 -13.48
N LEU A 481 -9.14 -13.24 -13.26
CA LEU A 481 -8.71 -12.55 -12.05
C LEU A 481 -9.20 -11.09 -12.00
N ALA A 482 -9.24 -10.42 -13.15
CA ALA A 482 -9.79 -9.06 -13.24
C ALA A 482 -11.30 -9.04 -13.01
N ASP A 483 -12.04 -9.99 -13.57
CA ASP A 483 -13.48 -10.12 -13.33
C ASP A 483 -13.78 -10.26 -11.83
N LEU A 484 -13.08 -11.17 -11.16
CA LEU A 484 -13.24 -11.40 -9.71
C LEU A 484 -12.85 -10.19 -8.87
N ALA A 485 -11.69 -9.59 -9.13
CA ALA A 485 -11.20 -8.45 -8.36
C ALA A 485 -12.09 -7.21 -8.51
N VAL A 486 -12.50 -6.88 -9.74
CA VAL A 486 -13.39 -5.74 -10.01
C VAL A 486 -14.75 -5.94 -9.36
N ARG A 487 -15.36 -7.13 -9.48
CA ARG A 487 -16.64 -7.45 -8.85
C ARG A 487 -16.58 -7.38 -7.33
N ALA A 488 -15.56 -7.97 -6.74
CA ALA A 488 -15.38 -7.98 -5.28
C ALA A 488 -15.20 -6.57 -4.72
N LEU A 489 -14.33 -5.77 -5.33
CA LEU A 489 -14.08 -4.40 -4.88
C LEU A 489 -15.27 -3.46 -5.16
N ASP A 490 -15.95 -3.62 -6.29
CA ASP A 490 -17.17 -2.84 -6.57
C ASP A 490 -18.28 -3.13 -5.54
N SER A 491 -18.46 -4.39 -5.17
CA SER A 491 -19.39 -4.77 -4.10
C SER A 491 -18.97 -4.23 -2.72
N LEU A 492 -17.67 -4.15 -2.46
CA LEU A 492 -17.14 -3.60 -1.21
C LEU A 492 -17.53 -2.12 -1.04
N LEU A 493 -17.61 -1.35 -2.12
CA LEU A 493 -18.03 0.06 -2.06
C LEU A 493 -19.46 0.20 -1.51
N ASP A 494 -20.33 -0.74 -1.80
CA ASP A 494 -21.71 -0.76 -1.29
C ASP A 494 -21.81 -1.40 0.12
N TYR A 495 -20.87 -2.27 0.47
CA TYR A 495 -20.81 -2.94 1.77
C TYR A 495 -20.27 -2.05 2.88
N GLN A 496 -19.36 -1.11 2.58
CA GLN A 496 -18.77 -0.23 3.58
C GLN A 496 -19.69 0.94 3.97
N GLU A 497 -19.42 1.51 5.14
CA GLU A 497 -20.02 2.75 5.61
C GLU A 497 -19.05 3.92 5.47
N TYR A 498 -19.60 5.12 5.38
CA TYR A 498 -18.81 6.32 5.11
C TYR A 498 -18.99 7.32 6.26
N PRO A 499 -17.94 7.64 7.01
CA PRO A 499 -18.05 8.55 8.17
C PRO A 499 -18.28 10.02 7.78
N VAL A 500 -18.11 10.37 6.49
CA VAL A 500 -18.28 11.72 5.96
C VAL A 500 -19.11 11.67 4.67
N PRO A 501 -20.20 12.46 4.53
CA PRO A 501 -21.06 12.41 3.34
C PRO A 501 -20.32 12.67 2.03
N ALA A 502 -19.35 13.57 2.01
CA ALA A 502 -18.55 13.88 0.82
C ALA A 502 -17.77 12.65 0.28
N ALA A 503 -17.38 11.73 1.15
CA ALA A 503 -16.73 10.49 0.75
C ALA A 503 -17.71 9.49 0.13
N TYR A 504 -18.91 9.37 0.69
CA TYR A 504 -19.98 8.56 0.12
C TYR A 504 -20.35 9.04 -1.28
N ASN A 505 -20.60 10.33 -1.42
CA ASN A 505 -21.02 10.92 -2.70
C ASN A 505 -19.95 10.77 -3.78
N ALA A 506 -18.70 11.07 -3.46
CA ALA A 506 -17.58 10.89 -4.40
C ALA A 506 -17.42 9.42 -4.82
N THR A 507 -17.51 8.49 -3.87
CA THR A 507 -17.35 7.07 -4.14
C THR A 507 -18.50 6.50 -4.98
N MET A 508 -19.74 6.78 -4.62
CA MET A 508 -20.90 6.29 -5.36
C MET A 508 -20.98 6.87 -6.77
N ASN A 509 -20.57 8.12 -6.96
CA ASN A 509 -20.57 8.76 -8.26
C ASN A 509 -19.46 8.28 -9.20
N ARG A 510 -18.31 7.89 -8.66
CA ARG A 510 -17.11 7.54 -9.46
C ARG A 510 -16.70 6.08 -9.38
N ARG A 511 -17.07 5.37 -8.32
CA ARG A 511 -16.78 3.94 -8.05
C ARG A 511 -15.32 3.57 -8.34
N THR A 512 -14.40 4.30 -7.71
CA THR A 512 -12.96 4.24 -7.93
C THR A 512 -12.32 3.00 -7.31
N LEU A 513 -11.50 2.30 -8.07
CA LEU A 513 -10.74 1.13 -7.65
C LEU A 513 -9.25 1.34 -7.94
N GLY A 514 -8.39 0.66 -7.17
CA GLY A 514 -6.95 0.64 -7.37
C GLY A 514 -6.40 -0.77 -7.27
N ILE A 515 -6.25 -1.45 -8.40
CA ILE A 515 -5.72 -2.81 -8.48
C ILE A 515 -4.28 -2.75 -8.99
N GLY A 516 -3.35 -3.30 -8.22
CA GLY A 516 -1.93 -3.32 -8.53
C GLY A 516 -1.38 -4.72 -8.67
N VAL A 517 -0.09 -4.85 -8.36
CA VAL A 517 0.64 -6.12 -8.45
C VAL A 517 1.54 -6.32 -7.23
N ILE A 518 1.79 -7.58 -6.90
CA ILE A 518 2.84 -8.02 -5.98
C ILE A 518 3.73 -9.05 -6.67
N ASN A 519 4.87 -9.33 -6.06
CA ASN A 519 5.79 -10.39 -6.49
C ASN A 519 6.47 -10.12 -7.85
N PHE A 520 6.63 -8.85 -8.20
CA PHE A 520 7.23 -8.46 -9.47
C PHE A 520 8.69 -8.91 -9.59
N ALA A 521 9.48 -8.81 -8.52
CA ALA A 521 10.88 -9.26 -8.53
C ALA A 521 11.00 -10.77 -8.81
N TYR A 522 10.14 -11.58 -8.19
CA TYR A 522 10.06 -13.00 -8.49
C TYR A 522 9.63 -13.26 -9.94
N TYR A 523 8.65 -12.50 -10.43
CA TYR A 523 8.18 -12.60 -11.81
C TYR A 523 9.31 -12.36 -12.83
N LEU A 524 10.13 -11.34 -12.60
CA LEU A 524 11.31 -11.09 -13.43
C LEU A 524 12.33 -12.23 -13.33
N ALA A 525 12.63 -12.69 -12.14
CA ALA A 525 13.57 -13.80 -11.91
C ALA A 525 13.11 -15.09 -12.59
N LYS A 526 11.81 -15.41 -12.48
CA LYS A 526 11.17 -16.58 -13.14
C LYS A 526 11.31 -16.53 -14.66
N HIS A 527 11.28 -15.34 -15.25
CA HIS A 527 11.44 -15.14 -16.70
C HIS A 527 12.88 -14.89 -17.14
N GLY A 528 13.84 -14.90 -16.21
CA GLY A 528 15.26 -14.69 -16.53
C GLY A 528 15.61 -13.29 -17.04
N VAL A 529 14.83 -12.27 -16.66
CA VAL A 529 15.03 -10.87 -17.06
C VAL A 529 15.30 -10.00 -15.82
N LYS A 530 15.90 -8.83 -16.03
CA LYS A 530 16.42 -7.97 -14.95
C LYS A 530 15.82 -6.57 -14.97
N TYR A 531 15.90 -5.89 -13.82
CA TYR A 531 15.53 -4.48 -13.70
C TYR A 531 16.45 -3.55 -14.48
N SER A 532 17.75 -3.87 -14.54
CA SER A 532 18.79 -2.89 -14.85
C SER A 532 19.21 -2.82 -16.32
N ASP A 533 18.96 -3.85 -17.12
CA ASP A 533 19.60 -4.05 -18.42
C ASP A 533 18.67 -3.92 -19.63
N GLY A 534 17.41 -3.55 -19.40
CA GLY A 534 16.40 -3.43 -20.45
C GLY A 534 15.79 -4.76 -20.92
N SER A 535 16.28 -5.90 -20.43
CA SER A 535 15.78 -7.23 -20.82
C SER A 535 14.33 -7.47 -20.41
N ALA A 536 13.82 -6.77 -19.39
CA ALA A 536 12.45 -6.89 -18.92
C ALA A 536 11.43 -6.02 -19.68
N ASN A 537 11.88 -5.05 -20.48
CA ASN A 537 11.00 -4.02 -21.04
C ASN A 537 9.83 -4.60 -21.83
N GLY A 538 10.07 -5.53 -22.73
CA GLY A 538 9.03 -6.17 -23.54
C GLY A 538 8.05 -6.99 -22.72
N LEU A 539 8.55 -7.79 -21.76
CA LEU A 539 7.71 -8.57 -20.84
C LEU A 539 6.80 -7.67 -20.01
N VAL A 540 7.35 -6.61 -19.45
CA VAL A 540 6.61 -5.66 -18.59
C VAL A 540 5.54 -4.94 -19.41
N HIS A 541 5.86 -4.53 -20.64
CA HIS A 541 4.90 -3.92 -21.55
C HIS A 541 3.71 -4.85 -21.82
N ARG A 542 3.96 -6.09 -22.23
CA ARG A 542 2.90 -7.07 -22.52
C ARG A 542 2.05 -7.39 -21.27
N THR A 543 2.70 -7.54 -20.13
CA THR A 543 2.02 -7.90 -18.87
C THR A 543 1.08 -6.79 -18.40
N PHE A 544 1.54 -5.54 -18.37
CA PHE A 544 0.73 -4.41 -17.91
C PHE A 544 -0.30 -3.98 -18.95
N GLU A 545 -0.04 -4.17 -20.23
CA GLU A 545 -1.06 -4.04 -21.28
C GLU A 545 -2.22 -5.01 -21.03
N ALA A 546 -1.92 -6.30 -20.87
CA ALA A 546 -2.94 -7.31 -20.61
C ALA A 546 -3.72 -7.03 -19.32
N MET A 547 -3.02 -6.70 -18.24
CA MET A 547 -3.65 -6.36 -16.96
C MET A 547 -4.65 -5.22 -17.11
N GLN A 548 -4.26 -4.09 -17.67
CA GLN A 548 -5.14 -2.93 -17.82
C GLN A 548 -6.29 -3.22 -18.78
N TYR A 549 -6.01 -3.89 -19.88
CA TYR A 549 -7.04 -4.31 -20.84
C TYR A 549 -8.13 -5.15 -20.19
N TYR A 550 -7.76 -6.19 -19.43
CA TYR A 550 -8.73 -7.07 -18.79
C TYR A 550 -9.45 -6.40 -17.61
N LEU A 551 -8.79 -5.50 -16.88
CA LEU A 551 -9.45 -4.69 -15.86
C LEU A 551 -10.54 -3.79 -16.47
N MET A 552 -10.24 -3.11 -17.57
CA MET A 552 -11.22 -2.28 -18.27
C MET A 552 -12.36 -3.13 -18.84
N LYS A 553 -12.05 -4.27 -19.46
CA LYS A 553 -13.05 -5.24 -19.94
C LYS A 553 -13.97 -5.71 -18.82
N ALA A 554 -13.42 -6.06 -17.65
CA ALA A 554 -14.21 -6.47 -16.49
C ALA A 554 -15.16 -5.36 -16.03
N SER A 555 -14.70 -4.11 -15.99
CA SER A 555 -15.53 -2.96 -15.61
C SER A 555 -16.64 -2.67 -16.64
N VAL A 556 -16.38 -2.86 -17.92
CA VAL A 556 -17.41 -2.77 -18.98
C VAL A 556 -18.45 -3.88 -18.81
N ASN A 557 -18.01 -5.12 -18.58
CA ASN A 557 -18.92 -6.25 -18.35
C ASN A 557 -19.80 -6.03 -17.12
N LEU A 558 -19.24 -5.48 -16.06
CA LEU A 558 -20.00 -5.11 -14.86
C LEU A 558 -20.97 -3.97 -15.13
N ALA A 559 -20.61 -3.00 -15.99
CA ALA A 559 -21.50 -1.94 -16.43
C ALA A 559 -22.69 -2.47 -17.24
N LYS A 560 -22.54 -3.52 -18.03
CA LYS A 560 -23.65 -4.17 -18.71
C LYS A 560 -24.70 -4.71 -17.74
N GLU A 561 -24.26 -5.17 -16.58
CA GLU A 561 -25.13 -5.78 -15.55
C GLU A 561 -25.73 -4.73 -14.60
N LYS A 562 -24.93 -3.75 -14.17
CA LYS A 562 -25.26 -2.81 -13.08
C LYS A 562 -25.33 -1.33 -13.49
N GLY A 563 -25.02 -1.02 -14.75
CA GLY A 563 -24.91 0.34 -15.26
C GLY A 563 -23.53 0.96 -15.00
N ALA A 564 -23.18 1.97 -15.80
CA ALA A 564 -21.98 2.76 -15.62
C ALA A 564 -22.06 3.61 -14.33
N CYS A 565 -20.91 4.03 -13.80
CA CYS A 565 -20.91 4.95 -12.67
C CYS A 565 -21.57 6.29 -13.06
N PRO A 566 -22.27 6.98 -12.13
CA PRO A 566 -23.03 8.20 -12.46
C PRO A 566 -22.22 9.31 -13.13
N LYS A 567 -20.95 9.48 -12.74
CA LYS A 567 -20.03 10.47 -13.32
C LYS A 567 -19.12 9.92 -14.42
N PHE A 568 -19.51 8.85 -15.08
CA PHE A 568 -18.75 8.29 -16.20
C PHE A 568 -18.46 9.35 -17.28
N ASN A 569 -19.39 10.28 -17.52
CA ASN A 569 -19.22 11.36 -18.51
C ASN A 569 -18.10 12.37 -18.16
N GLU A 570 -17.60 12.37 -16.93
CA GLU A 570 -16.46 13.19 -16.53
C GLU A 570 -15.11 12.47 -16.78
N THR A 571 -15.14 11.27 -17.36
CA THR A 571 -13.95 10.49 -17.69
C THR A 571 -13.52 10.68 -19.15
N THR A 572 -12.23 10.55 -19.40
CA THR A 572 -11.68 10.46 -20.77
C THR A 572 -12.14 9.18 -21.47
N TYR A 573 -12.44 8.14 -20.74
CA TYR A 573 -13.01 6.89 -21.27
C TYR A 573 -14.34 7.11 -21.95
N SER A 574 -15.19 8.00 -21.45
CA SER A 574 -16.47 8.36 -22.09
C SER A 574 -16.27 9.01 -23.45
N GLN A 575 -15.12 9.63 -23.67
CA GLN A 575 -14.74 10.24 -24.95
C GLN A 575 -14.01 9.24 -25.89
N GLY A 576 -13.85 7.99 -25.46
CA GLY A 576 -13.11 6.98 -26.20
C GLY A 576 -11.58 7.12 -26.10
N ILE A 577 -11.09 7.93 -25.18
CA ILE A 577 -9.66 8.14 -24.93
C ILE A 577 -9.23 7.15 -23.85
N MET A 578 -8.20 6.35 -24.14
CA MET A 578 -7.69 5.30 -23.27
C MET A 578 -6.21 5.53 -22.94
N PRO A 579 -5.63 4.79 -21.98
CA PRO A 579 -4.22 4.96 -21.61
C PRO A 579 -3.25 4.88 -22.80
N ILE A 580 -3.53 4.03 -23.76
CA ILE A 580 -2.72 3.86 -24.98
C ILE A 580 -2.69 5.11 -25.89
N ASP A 581 -3.61 6.05 -25.69
CA ASP A 581 -3.72 7.26 -26.52
C ASP A 581 -2.92 8.44 -25.94
N THR A 582 -2.70 8.48 -24.62
CA THR A 582 -2.22 9.67 -23.90
C THR A 582 -0.88 9.48 -23.18
N TYR A 583 -0.27 8.32 -23.26
CA TYR A 583 1.02 8.07 -22.63
C TYR A 583 2.14 8.91 -23.26
N LYS A 584 3.23 9.09 -22.54
CA LYS A 584 4.40 9.85 -22.97
C LYS A 584 5.14 9.12 -24.09
N LYS A 585 5.14 9.69 -25.30
CA LYS A 585 5.67 9.05 -26.52
C LYS A 585 7.19 8.83 -26.49
N ASP A 586 7.93 9.50 -25.60
CA ASP A 586 9.35 9.21 -25.35
C ASP A 586 9.59 7.75 -24.94
N LEU A 587 8.58 7.07 -24.38
CA LEU A 587 8.65 5.64 -24.04
C LEU A 587 8.81 4.73 -25.24
N ASP A 588 8.34 5.12 -26.42
CA ASP A 588 8.50 4.32 -27.64
C ASP A 588 9.98 4.13 -28.01
N GLY A 589 10.85 5.07 -27.60
CA GLY A 589 12.30 4.94 -27.74
C GLY A 589 12.95 3.98 -26.73
N VAL A 590 12.26 3.65 -25.64
CA VAL A 590 12.72 2.71 -24.61
C VAL A 590 12.15 1.31 -24.85
N CYS A 591 10.88 1.23 -25.26
CA CYS A 591 10.20 -0.02 -25.52
C CYS A 591 9.24 0.14 -26.71
N GLY A 592 9.65 -0.38 -27.86
CA GLY A 592 8.87 -0.36 -29.10
C GLY A 592 7.95 -1.58 -29.27
N GLU A 593 7.58 -2.27 -28.18
CA GLU A 593 6.67 -3.43 -28.23
C GLU A 593 5.31 -3.03 -28.82
N PRO A 594 4.76 -3.78 -29.79
CA PRO A 594 3.45 -3.51 -30.32
C PRO A 594 2.36 -3.90 -29.30
N LEU A 595 1.22 -3.22 -29.38
CA LEU A 595 0.02 -3.60 -28.64
C LEU A 595 -0.50 -4.94 -29.12
N GLN A 596 -0.89 -5.81 -28.20
CA GLN A 596 -1.34 -7.19 -28.49
C GLN A 596 -2.85 -7.40 -28.24
N GLN A 597 -3.48 -6.53 -27.47
CA GLN A 597 -4.88 -6.64 -27.11
C GLN A 597 -5.78 -5.90 -28.13
N ASP A 598 -7.03 -6.31 -28.22
CA ASP A 598 -8.02 -5.68 -29.10
C ASP A 598 -8.63 -4.41 -28.46
N TRP A 599 -7.83 -3.36 -28.45
CA TRP A 599 -8.23 -2.05 -27.89
C TRP A 599 -9.37 -1.41 -28.65
N ASP A 600 -9.52 -1.67 -29.95
CA ASP A 600 -10.60 -1.10 -30.76
C ASP A 600 -11.96 -1.71 -30.38
N ALA A 601 -12.02 -3.01 -30.17
CA ALA A 601 -13.20 -3.70 -29.66
C ALA A 601 -13.57 -3.22 -28.25
N LEU A 602 -12.57 -3.02 -27.38
CA LEU A 602 -12.79 -2.47 -26.04
C LEU A 602 -13.31 -1.04 -26.08
N ARG A 603 -12.75 -0.18 -26.94
CA ARG A 603 -13.21 1.20 -27.16
C ARG A 603 -14.67 1.26 -27.60
N ALA A 604 -15.05 0.39 -28.52
CA ALA A 604 -16.44 0.26 -28.98
C ALA A 604 -17.39 -0.18 -27.84
N ALA A 605 -16.96 -1.14 -27.03
CA ALA A 605 -17.73 -1.61 -25.87
C ALA A 605 -17.89 -0.55 -24.79
N ILE A 606 -16.84 0.22 -24.49
CA ILE A 606 -16.88 1.35 -23.55
C ILE A 606 -17.87 2.41 -24.04
N LYS A 607 -17.84 2.74 -25.34
CA LYS A 607 -18.77 3.71 -25.93
C LYS A 607 -20.22 3.25 -25.84
N GLN A 608 -20.47 1.96 -25.97
CA GLN A 608 -21.82 1.41 -25.95
C GLN A 608 -22.38 1.25 -24.54
N TYR A 609 -21.59 0.75 -23.60
CA TYR A 609 -22.05 0.34 -22.26
C TYR A 609 -21.53 1.22 -21.12
N GLY A 610 -20.52 2.04 -21.36
CA GLY A 610 -19.79 2.74 -20.30
C GLY A 610 -18.91 1.83 -19.48
N MET A 611 -18.43 2.33 -18.36
CA MET A 611 -17.67 1.59 -17.37
C MET A 611 -18.29 1.73 -15.98
N ARG A 612 -18.34 0.64 -15.23
CA ARG A 612 -18.80 0.63 -13.84
C ARG A 612 -17.91 1.47 -12.93
N ASN A 613 -16.60 1.43 -13.18
CA ASN A 613 -15.57 2.05 -12.35
C ASN A 613 -14.80 3.08 -13.18
N SER A 614 -14.62 4.27 -12.65
CA SER A 614 -13.92 5.37 -13.34
C SER A 614 -12.40 5.16 -13.36
N THR A 615 -11.84 4.44 -12.39
CA THR A 615 -10.44 4.01 -12.34
C THR A 615 -10.34 2.55 -11.94
N LEU A 616 -9.25 1.90 -12.32
CA LEU A 616 -9.06 0.46 -12.11
C LEU A 616 -7.70 0.10 -11.54
N SER A 617 -6.61 0.77 -11.90
CA SER A 617 -5.26 0.36 -11.54
C SER A 617 -4.48 1.43 -10.79
N ALA A 618 -3.66 0.96 -9.85
CA ALA A 618 -2.70 1.74 -9.08
C ALA A 618 -1.62 0.78 -8.57
N LEU A 619 -0.35 1.19 -8.54
CA LEU A 619 0.71 0.33 -8.04
C LEU A 619 1.18 0.82 -6.67
N MET A 620 0.77 0.08 -5.63
CA MET A 620 0.99 0.42 -4.23
C MET A 620 2.20 -0.34 -3.63
N PRO A 621 2.78 0.17 -2.54
CA PRO A 621 3.67 -0.62 -1.72
C PRO A 621 2.88 -1.68 -0.95
N SER A 622 3.41 -2.89 -0.85
CA SER A 622 2.69 -4.07 -0.32
C SER A 622 3.47 -4.85 0.74
N GLU A 623 4.36 -4.20 1.48
CA GLU A 623 5.27 -4.87 2.43
C GLU A 623 4.59 -5.82 3.43
N THR A 624 3.36 -5.54 3.81
CA THR A 624 2.62 -6.35 4.78
C THR A 624 1.84 -7.46 4.10
N SER A 625 1.02 -7.13 3.10
CA SER A 625 0.12 -8.10 2.46
C SER A 625 0.84 -9.07 1.54
N SER A 626 1.93 -8.66 0.90
CA SER A 626 2.75 -9.56 0.09
C SER A 626 3.35 -10.71 0.91
N GLN A 627 3.61 -10.50 2.20
CA GLN A 627 4.14 -11.55 3.08
C GLN A 627 3.17 -12.73 3.25
N ILE A 628 1.86 -12.50 3.17
CA ILE A 628 0.84 -13.56 3.29
C ILE A 628 1.02 -14.62 2.22
N SER A 629 1.35 -14.21 1.01
CA SER A 629 1.55 -15.12 -0.14
C SER A 629 3.03 -15.47 -0.37
N ASN A 630 3.89 -15.19 0.59
CA ASN A 630 5.36 -15.33 0.45
C ASN A 630 5.89 -14.62 -0.81
N ALA A 631 5.33 -13.46 -1.14
CA ALA A 631 5.65 -12.68 -2.32
C ALA A 631 6.63 -11.55 -2.01
N THR A 632 7.35 -11.10 -3.02
CA THR A 632 8.16 -9.89 -2.94
C THR A 632 7.26 -8.64 -2.93
N ASN A 633 7.77 -7.55 -2.33
CA ASN A 633 7.01 -6.32 -2.13
C ASN A 633 6.74 -5.59 -3.46
N GLY A 634 5.48 -5.50 -3.87
CA GLY A 634 5.03 -4.72 -5.02
C GLY A 634 5.91 -4.91 -6.26
N ILE A 635 6.45 -3.82 -6.77
CA ILE A 635 7.38 -3.79 -7.91
C ILE A 635 8.85 -3.63 -7.49
N GLU A 636 9.13 -3.57 -6.20
CA GLU A 636 10.47 -3.27 -5.69
C GLU A 636 11.42 -4.47 -5.80
N PRO A 637 12.70 -4.25 -6.15
CA PRO A 637 13.71 -5.28 -6.01
C PRO A 637 13.96 -5.58 -4.54
N PRO A 638 14.21 -6.86 -4.18
CA PRO A 638 14.50 -7.23 -2.81
C PRO A 638 15.85 -6.67 -2.36
N ARG A 639 15.96 -6.27 -1.10
CA ARG A 639 17.24 -5.78 -0.52
C ARG A 639 18.24 -6.90 -0.27
N GLY A 640 17.74 -8.09 0.00
CA GLY A 640 18.51 -9.33 0.23
C GLY A 640 17.63 -10.54 -0.03
N PHE A 641 18.23 -11.71 -0.09
CA PHE A 641 17.49 -12.97 -0.28
C PHE A 641 16.65 -13.36 0.94
N VAL A 642 17.07 -12.94 2.13
CA VAL A 642 16.32 -13.08 3.37
C VAL A 642 16.00 -11.71 3.92
N SER A 643 14.72 -11.39 4.04
CA SER A 643 14.25 -10.19 4.74
C SER A 643 14.03 -10.51 6.21
N ILE A 644 14.52 -9.65 7.09
CA ILE A 644 14.41 -9.80 8.55
C ILE A 644 13.61 -8.61 9.09
N LYS A 645 12.52 -8.89 9.80
CA LYS A 645 11.71 -7.87 10.47
C LYS A 645 11.66 -8.15 11.97
N ALA A 646 12.02 -7.14 12.74
CA ALA A 646 11.82 -7.15 14.19
C ALA A 646 10.47 -6.51 14.52
N SER A 647 9.67 -7.13 15.37
CA SER A 647 8.41 -6.62 15.90
C SER A 647 8.33 -6.86 17.41
N LYS A 648 7.32 -6.34 18.07
CA LYS A 648 7.05 -6.63 19.49
C LYS A 648 6.90 -8.13 19.76
N ASP A 649 6.46 -8.89 18.76
CA ASP A 649 6.18 -10.32 18.84
C ASP A 649 7.41 -11.19 18.47
N GLY A 650 8.55 -10.58 18.15
CA GLY A 650 9.78 -11.25 17.80
C GLY A 650 10.34 -10.90 16.43
N VAL A 651 11.32 -11.66 15.99
CA VAL A 651 11.98 -11.52 14.70
C VAL A 651 11.34 -12.49 13.70
N THR A 652 10.91 -11.98 12.56
CA THR A 652 10.44 -12.80 11.44
C THR A 652 11.44 -12.75 10.29
N LYS A 653 11.66 -13.88 9.66
CA LYS A 653 12.52 -14.03 8.49
C LYS A 653 11.69 -14.55 7.33
N GLN A 654 11.90 -13.99 6.14
CA GLN A 654 11.26 -14.43 4.90
C GLN A 654 12.31 -14.55 3.80
N VAL A 655 12.38 -15.73 3.19
CA VAL A 655 13.24 -15.97 2.04
C VAL A 655 12.50 -15.66 0.75
N VAL A 656 13.17 -15.06 -0.22
CA VAL A 656 12.57 -14.79 -1.54
C VAL A 656 12.02 -16.07 -2.18
N PRO A 657 10.92 -16.00 -2.94
CA PRO A 657 10.31 -17.19 -3.55
C PRO A 657 11.30 -17.94 -4.45
N ASP A 658 11.24 -19.28 -4.38
CA ASP A 658 12.04 -20.19 -5.20
C ASP A 658 13.55 -19.89 -5.21
N TYR A 659 14.09 -19.54 -4.05
CA TYR A 659 15.48 -19.12 -3.89
C TYR A 659 16.47 -20.14 -4.49
N GLU A 660 16.29 -21.43 -4.23
CA GLU A 660 17.23 -22.47 -4.65
C GLU A 660 17.43 -22.50 -6.17
N ASN A 661 16.35 -22.29 -6.93
CA ASN A 661 16.37 -22.34 -8.40
C ASN A 661 16.66 -20.99 -9.04
N LEU A 662 16.31 -19.88 -8.39
CA LEU A 662 16.29 -18.54 -8.99
C LEU A 662 17.27 -17.54 -8.37
N LYS A 663 18.10 -17.94 -7.41
CA LYS A 663 19.05 -17.03 -6.75
C LYS A 663 19.95 -16.25 -7.71
N ASP A 664 20.37 -16.86 -8.81
CA ASP A 664 21.24 -16.23 -9.81
C ASP A 664 20.44 -15.31 -10.78
N ASN A 665 19.12 -15.43 -10.81
CA ASN A 665 18.23 -14.62 -11.64
C ASN A 665 17.71 -13.38 -10.90
N TYR A 666 17.65 -13.41 -9.57
CA TYR A 666 17.25 -12.24 -8.78
C TYR A 666 18.29 -11.12 -8.89
N GLU A 667 17.82 -9.91 -9.01
CA GLU A 667 18.64 -8.72 -8.92
C GLU A 667 18.32 -7.98 -7.60
N LEU A 668 19.29 -7.95 -6.69
CA LEU A 668 19.12 -7.30 -5.40
C LEU A 668 19.26 -5.78 -5.56
N LEU A 669 18.50 -5.02 -4.75
CA LEU A 669 18.39 -3.56 -4.84
C LEU A 669 19.74 -2.86 -4.94
N TRP A 670 20.67 -3.20 -4.05
CA TRP A 670 21.97 -2.53 -3.99
C TRP A 670 23.00 -3.01 -5.02
N ASN A 671 22.67 -4.06 -5.77
CA ASN A 671 23.47 -4.53 -6.90
C ASN A 671 23.06 -3.87 -8.23
N ILE A 672 21.89 -3.25 -8.27
CA ILE A 672 21.41 -2.48 -9.44
C ILE A 672 22.32 -1.25 -9.62
N PRO A 673 22.93 -1.04 -10.82
CA PRO A 673 23.94 -0.01 -10.99
C PRO A 673 23.44 1.42 -10.91
N SER A 674 22.18 1.69 -11.33
CA SER A 674 21.56 3.02 -11.31
C SER A 674 20.03 2.91 -11.33
N ASN A 675 19.35 4.04 -11.10
CA ASN A 675 17.87 4.09 -11.19
C ASN A 675 17.33 4.02 -12.63
N LYS A 676 18.16 4.12 -13.64
CA LYS A 676 17.73 4.24 -15.04
C LYS A 676 16.80 3.10 -15.48
N GLY A 677 17.24 1.85 -15.33
CA GLY A 677 16.46 0.69 -15.75
C GLY A 677 15.13 0.56 -15.00
N TYR A 678 15.15 0.80 -13.69
CA TYR A 678 13.94 0.80 -12.87
C TYR A 678 12.97 1.91 -13.30
N LEU A 679 13.44 3.12 -13.54
CA LEU A 679 12.61 4.23 -14.02
C LEU A 679 12.01 3.95 -15.41
N GLU A 680 12.76 3.28 -16.29
CA GLU A 680 12.24 2.83 -17.59
C GLU A 680 11.09 1.84 -17.44
N LEU A 681 11.21 0.86 -16.53
CA LEU A 681 10.13 -0.08 -16.22
C LEU A 681 8.92 0.64 -15.62
N VAL A 682 9.12 1.57 -14.70
CA VAL A 682 8.04 2.39 -14.13
C VAL A 682 7.33 3.21 -15.22
N GLY A 683 8.07 3.80 -16.14
CA GLY A 683 7.50 4.51 -17.29
C GLY A 683 6.64 3.59 -18.17
N ILE A 684 7.11 2.39 -18.45
CA ILE A 684 6.36 1.38 -19.23
C ILE A 684 5.08 0.96 -18.49
N MET A 685 5.16 0.71 -17.18
CA MET A 685 3.99 0.42 -16.37
C MET A 685 2.99 1.58 -16.38
N GLN A 686 3.48 2.82 -16.24
CA GLN A 686 2.66 4.01 -16.22
C GLN A 686 1.91 4.26 -17.53
N LYS A 687 2.41 3.75 -18.66
CA LYS A 687 1.69 3.79 -19.95
C LYS A 687 0.29 3.19 -19.83
N PHE A 688 0.12 2.14 -19.02
CA PHE A 688 -1.11 1.38 -18.89
C PHE A 688 -1.86 1.64 -17.56
N VAL A 689 -1.14 1.91 -16.48
CA VAL A 689 -1.74 2.17 -15.16
C VAL A 689 -2.46 3.51 -15.18
N ASP A 690 -3.74 3.50 -14.87
CA ASP A 690 -4.58 4.69 -15.00
C ASP A 690 -4.45 5.68 -13.82
N GLN A 691 -4.09 5.24 -12.65
CA GLN A 691 -3.69 6.14 -11.56
C GLN A 691 -2.18 6.33 -11.51
N THR A 692 -1.54 6.20 -10.33
CA THR A 692 -0.11 6.46 -10.16
C THR A 692 0.63 5.24 -9.62
N ILE A 693 1.94 5.38 -9.48
CA ILE A 693 2.84 4.31 -9.06
C ILE A 693 3.70 4.83 -7.91
N SER A 694 3.72 4.10 -6.80
CA SER A 694 4.62 4.36 -5.68
C SER A 694 6.06 3.94 -6.04
N ALA A 695 6.71 4.73 -6.89
CA ALA A 695 8.04 4.44 -7.39
C ALA A 695 9.12 5.06 -6.49
N ASN A 696 10.09 4.25 -6.07
CA ASN A 696 11.21 4.68 -5.24
C ASN A 696 12.44 5.00 -6.09
N THR A 697 13.29 5.90 -5.60
CA THR A 697 14.65 6.08 -6.11
C THR A 697 15.64 5.62 -5.06
N ASN A 698 16.69 4.92 -5.50
CA ASN A 698 17.64 4.25 -4.61
C ASN A 698 19.07 4.67 -4.95
N TYR A 699 19.82 5.08 -3.94
CA TYR A 699 21.18 5.57 -4.10
C TYR A 699 22.13 4.91 -3.12
N ASP A 700 23.22 4.36 -3.65
CA ASP A 700 24.34 3.85 -2.86
C ASP A 700 25.51 4.83 -2.98
N PRO A 701 25.79 5.64 -1.94
CA PRO A 701 26.91 6.59 -1.97
C PRO A 701 28.27 5.93 -2.26
N GLY A 702 28.42 4.66 -1.88
CA GLY A 702 29.64 3.88 -2.14
C GLY A 702 29.96 3.66 -3.62
N LYS A 703 28.99 3.86 -4.52
CA LYS A 703 29.17 3.77 -5.98
C LYS A 703 29.67 5.06 -6.62
N PHE A 704 29.83 6.13 -5.84
CA PHE A 704 30.23 7.44 -6.34
C PHE A 704 31.57 7.89 -5.72
N ASP A 705 32.33 8.69 -6.46
CA ASP A 705 33.55 9.28 -5.98
C ASP A 705 33.30 10.09 -4.68
N ALA A 706 34.24 10.04 -3.76
CA ALA A 706 34.12 10.68 -2.44
C ALA A 706 32.96 10.18 -1.55
N GLY A 707 32.32 9.05 -1.87
CA GLY A 707 31.26 8.47 -1.05
C GLY A 707 30.01 9.34 -0.90
N LYS A 708 29.71 10.17 -1.92
CA LYS A 708 28.53 11.06 -1.93
C LYS A 708 27.88 11.04 -3.29
N VAL A 709 26.54 11.00 -3.30
CA VAL A 709 25.77 11.10 -4.54
C VAL A 709 25.81 12.54 -5.06
N PRO A 710 26.32 12.79 -6.26
CA PRO A 710 26.36 14.13 -6.82
C PRO A 710 24.96 14.69 -7.08
N MET A 711 24.74 15.99 -6.81
CA MET A 711 23.48 16.67 -7.12
C MET A 711 23.11 16.53 -8.61
N LYS A 712 24.11 16.55 -9.48
CA LYS A 712 23.91 16.32 -10.92
C LYS A 712 23.21 14.99 -11.20
N GLN A 713 23.60 13.90 -10.53
CA GLN A 713 22.96 12.59 -10.69
C GLN A 713 21.49 12.61 -10.23
N LEU A 714 21.22 13.23 -9.09
CA LEU A 714 19.87 13.37 -8.57
C LEU A 714 18.95 14.11 -9.55
N LEU A 715 19.44 15.22 -10.11
CA LEU A 715 18.68 16.02 -11.08
C LEU A 715 18.51 15.29 -12.42
N GLN A 716 19.53 14.57 -12.88
CA GLN A 716 19.43 13.76 -14.11
C GLN A 716 18.37 12.66 -13.98
N ASP A 717 18.33 11.94 -12.87
CA ASP A 717 17.32 10.91 -12.61
C ASP A 717 15.91 11.51 -12.55
N LEU A 718 15.77 12.68 -11.92
CA LEU A 718 14.52 13.40 -11.86
C LEU A 718 14.02 13.82 -13.25
N LEU A 719 14.88 14.41 -14.06
CA LEU A 719 14.57 14.81 -15.45
C LEU A 719 14.25 13.60 -16.33
N TYR A 720 14.96 12.50 -16.12
CA TYR A 720 14.71 11.26 -16.85
C TYR A 720 13.35 10.65 -16.50
N ALA A 721 13.00 10.60 -15.22
CA ALA A 721 11.66 10.15 -14.78
C ALA A 721 10.56 11.03 -15.40
N TYR A 722 10.75 12.36 -15.40
CA TYR A 722 9.80 13.27 -16.04
C TYR A 722 9.67 13.02 -17.55
N LYS A 723 10.80 12.85 -18.24
CA LYS A 723 10.82 12.53 -19.68
C LYS A 723 10.01 11.28 -20.02
N LEU A 724 10.08 10.25 -19.17
CA LEU A 724 9.37 8.99 -19.36
C LEU A 724 7.86 9.03 -18.98
N GLY A 725 7.37 10.16 -18.50
CA GLY A 725 5.96 10.32 -18.13
C GLY A 725 5.62 9.78 -16.72
N VAL A 726 6.61 9.57 -15.86
CA VAL A 726 6.40 9.16 -14.48
C VAL A 726 5.59 10.23 -13.75
N LYS A 727 4.47 9.85 -13.15
CA LYS A 727 3.56 10.77 -12.47
C LYS A 727 4.02 11.12 -11.06
N THR A 728 4.58 10.13 -10.34
CA THR A 728 4.94 10.27 -8.92
C THR A 728 6.27 9.59 -8.61
N LEU A 729 7.03 10.17 -7.66
CA LEU A 729 8.17 9.52 -7.01
C LEU A 729 7.92 9.51 -5.50
N TYR A 730 8.05 8.33 -4.90
CA TYR A 730 7.77 8.07 -3.50
C TYR A 730 9.03 8.16 -2.63
N TYR A 731 9.53 7.09 -2.03
CA TYR A 731 10.72 7.15 -1.19
C TYR A 731 12.00 7.48 -1.97
N HIS A 732 12.89 8.20 -1.30
CA HIS A 732 14.29 8.28 -1.66
C HIS A 732 15.08 7.46 -0.64
N ASN A 733 15.61 6.33 -1.06
CA ASN A 733 16.40 5.44 -0.21
C ASN A 733 17.89 5.69 -0.44
N THR A 734 18.63 5.88 0.63
CA THR A 734 20.09 5.98 0.61
C THR A 734 20.66 4.80 1.39
N ARG A 735 21.64 4.12 0.81
CA ARG A 735 22.38 3.08 1.52
C ARG A 735 23.35 3.74 2.49
N ASP A 736 23.04 3.72 3.79
CA ASP A 736 23.78 4.42 4.84
C ASP A 736 24.53 3.48 5.80
N GLY A 737 24.60 2.20 5.51
CA GLY A 737 25.24 1.18 6.35
C GLY A 737 24.51 0.93 7.69
N ALA A 738 23.70 1.86 8.17
CA ALA A 738 22.93 1.72 9.39
C ALA A 738 21.61 0.97 9.14
N SER A 739 21.00 1.17 7.99
CA SER A 739 19.78 0.48 7.60
C SER A 739 20.02 -0.93 7.03
N ASP A 740 21.22 -1.21 6.51
CA ASP A 740 21.62 -2.55 6.06
C ASP A 740 21.99 -3.49 7.22
N ASN A 741 22.24 -2.93 8.41
CA ASN A 741 22.50 -3.69 9.63
C ASN A 741 21.20 -4.11 10.37
N GLN A 742 20.07 -4.28 9.68
CA GLN A 742 18.89 -4.89 10.31
C GLN A 742 19.21 -6.29 10.86
N SER A 743 20.14 -7.03 10.25
CA SER A 743 20.68 -8.25 10.80
C SER A 743 21.50 -8.02 12.09
N ASP A 744 22.29 -6.95 12.16
CA ASP A 744 23.06 -6.57 13.35
C ASP A 744 22.20 -5.89 14.42
N LEU A 745 21.16 -5.14 14.04
CA LEU A 745 20.16 -4.61 14.97
C LEU A 745 19.30 -5.73 15.55
N ALA A 746 18.92 -6.72 14.75
CA ALA A 746 18.24 -7.92 15.22
C ALA A 746 19.16 -8.76 16.11
N ALA A 747 20.44 -8.90 15.77
CA ALA A 747 21.43 -9.58 16.59
C ALA A 747 21.76 -8.81 17.89
N LYS A 748 21.79 -7.47 17.85
CA LYS A 748 21.90 -6.60 19.03
C LYS A 748 20.64 -6.62 19.88
N ALA A 749 19.45 -6.62 19.29
CA ALA A 749 18.18 -6.74 20.00
C ALA A 749 18.09 -8.11 20.70
N LEU A 750 18.59 -9.18 20.08
CA LEU A 750 18.72 -10.50 20.71
C LEU A 750 19.71 -10.52 21.87
N LYS A 751 20.86 -9.86 21.73
CA LYS A 751 21.87 -9.75 22.83
C LYS A 751 21.41 -8.81 23.96
N ASN A 752 20.67 -7.75 23.67
CA ASN A 752 20.18 -6.83 24.69
C ASN A 752 18.94 -7.36 25.42
N ARG A 753 18.23 -8.35 24.86
CA ARG A 753 17.10 -9.00 25.51
C ARG A 753 17.51 -9.83 26.74
N ASP A 754 18.75 -10.35 26.76
CA ASP A 754 19.31 -11.02 27.89
C ASP A 754 19.79 -10.07 29.03
N GLN A 755 19.80 -8.75 28.75
CA GLN A 755 20.23 -7.73 29.71
C GLN A 755 19.15 -6.70 30.09
N ALA A 756 17.97 -6.70 29.44
CA ALA A 756 16.95 -5.68 29.67
C ALA A 756 15.63 -6.26 30.17
N GLN A 757 15.65 -6.82 31.41
CA GLN A 757 14.44 -6.88 32.25
C GLN A 757 14.13 -5.55 32.97
N ALA A 758 14.77 -4.47 32.62
CA ALA A 758 14.54 -3.15 33.22
C ALA A 758 14.96 -2.02 32.28
N ALA A 759 14.11 -1.62 31.36
CA ALA A 759 13.91 -0.25 30.88
C ALA A 759 12.95 -0.27 29.69
N GLU A 760 11.81 0.39 29.79
CA GLU A 760 10.96 0.74 28.66
C GLU A 760 11.79 1.66 27.73
N VAL A 761 12.25 1.10 26.63
CA VAL A 761 12.76 1.89 25.51
C VAL A 761 11.65 1.93 24.47
N MET A 762 11.07 3.13 24.31
CA MET A 762 10.29 3.45 23.12
C MET A 762 11.24 3.31 21.92
N VAL A 763 11.17 2.17 21.23
CA VAL A 763 11.71 2.06 19.87
C VAL A 763 10.71 2.80 18.98
N GLU A 764 11.10 3.94 18.47
CA GLU A 764 10.40 4.55 17.34
C GLU A 764 10.39 3.52 16.22
N ASP A 765 9.19 3.04 15.90
CA ASP A 765 8.94 2.14 14.79
C ASP A 765 9.25 2.92 13.49
N ASP A 766 10.44 2.74 12.96
CA ASP A 766 10.87 3.29 11.67
C ASP A 766 10.10 2.64 10.49
N ASP A 767 9.21 1.73 10.80
CA ASP A 767 8.40 0.98 9.84
C ASP A 767 7.12 1.67 9.50
N CYS A 768 7.04 2.95 9.35
CA CYS A 768 5.84 3.41 8.75
C CYS A 768 5.35 4.79 9.02
N ALA A 769 5.75 5.57 8.23
CA ALA A 769 4.80 6.52 7.71
C ALA A 769 3.81 5.76 6.83
N GLY A 770 2.66 5.43 7.30
CA GLY A 770 1.59 5.05 6.42
C GLY A 770 1.16 3.60 6.35
N GLY A 771 1.18 2.91 7.44
CA GLY A 771 0.70 1.54 7.51
C GLY A 771 -0.71 1.25 7.00
N ALA A 772 -1.52 2.27 6.71
CA ALA A 772 -2.84 2.08 6.12
C ALA A 772 -2.82 1.85 4.62
N CYS A 773 -1.82 2.36 3.90
CA CYS A 773 -1.71 2.20 2.45
C CYS A 773 -0.79 1.04 2.04
N LYS A 774 -0.15 0.37 2.98
CA LYS A 774 0.61 -0.83 2.65
C LYS A 774 -0.33 -2.03 2.56
N ILE A 775 -0.47 -2.57 1.38
CA ILE A 775 -1.20 -3.81 1.12
C ILE A 775 -0.44 -5.00 1.64
#